data_3837eef026b3b7dcbd30f39869980421
#
_entry.id   3837eef026b3b7dcbd30f39869980421
#
_cell.length_a   1.000
_cell.length_b   1.000
_cell.length_c   1.000
_cell.angle_alpha   90.00
_cell.angle_beta   90.00
_cell.angle_gamma   90.00
#
_symmetry.space_group_name_H-M   'P 1'
#
loop_
_entity.id
_entity.type
_entity.pdbx_description
1 polymer ?
#
loop_
_entity_poly.entity_id
_entity_poly.type
_entity_poly.pdbx_seq_one_letter_code
_entity_poly.pdbx_strand_id
1 'polypeptide(L)'
;MKSNKFIRFLAVFSIVVAAVACSKDNDASRETETLKGYVLHGELPIENSMVTLYRAGSIQGSVAVSLGSAQTNSAGTFEFSYSLPGDLHAVLYLTAAGPAGATKLASVLGVQPFPSDVVINERTTIATAYAMAQFIIGSDIAGSYPGLQNAAATLQNLVNIRDGNLAPVLSRFPNGRSTSTMGKFNSLSNMIAACVGESAECPDFFALSPSPENDVPDNTMQAAINIAHTPWRQENITDLYDFSLNSELYEPVPESAPDNWTLALRYEGNGQELDGPGNIAFDADGNAWVANNYTYSPDPSDPNVCGDDHLLKFTPTGENFPGAPYQGGGLYGAGFGITLDPDGNIWVGNFGFQGSDCPSPPGGDNQSLLWNSVSKFSSDGVAISPDGDLNVNPVIPGGYLSDENARPQGTVADKKGNVWVANCQSASVTKFVNGDPNQRVVYKDFGVDKPFDIAIDPSGNAWVTSNNNHSVYLIDTDGNTQFIDDTVFQRPMGIAGDSQGNMWVSNSGALNPPCGEQTVQDIIDFLAGISHDAPVPGASVTMIMPDGTPSAGSPYTGGGLYMPWGIAVDGNDNVFVANFNGKRLSYLCGANPSNCPPGFNTGDPISPASGYTMDGLVRVTGVQIDPSGNVWLVNNWEIVPLPTNPGGHQLVVFIGLAAPVKTPLIGPPEKP
;
A
#
# COMPACT_ATOMS: atom_id res chain seq x y z
N MET A 1 -47.99 21.11 67.01
CA MET A 1 -47.98 20.03 68.04
C MET A 1 -47.03 18.92 67.60
N LYS A 2 -46.00 18.69 68.41
CA LYS A 2 -45.15 17.48 68.49
C LYS A 2 -44.35 17.09 67.21
N SER A 3 -43.09 17.02 67.17
CA SER A 3 -41.95 16.85 68.06
C SER A 3 -40.93 15.96 67.37
N ASN A 4 -39.77 16.52 67.18
CA ASN A 4 -38.44 15.94 67.10
C ASN A 4 -38.26 14.42 67.18
N LYS A 5 -37.31 13.88 66.36
CA LYS A 5 -36.04 13.33 66.92
C LYS A 5 -34.97 13.16 65.81
N PHE A 6 -33.89 13.86 65.97
CA PHE A 6 -32.58 13.59 65.38
C PHE A 6 -32.02 12.26 65.92
N ILE A 7 -31.56 11.38 65.03
CA ILE A 7 -30.62 10.31 65.43
C ILE A 7 -29.38 10.46 64.57
N ARG A 8 -28.26 10.84 65.21
CA ARG A 8 -26.90 10.77 64.66
C ARG A 8 -26.47 9.31 64.68
N PHE A 9 -26.04 8.79 63.52
CA PHE A 9 -25.26 7.56 63.46
C PHE A 9 -23.79 7.91 63.31
N LEU A 10 -23.00 7.50 64.30
CA LEU A 10 -21.53 7.47 64.30
C LEU A 10 -21.09 6.38 63.31
N ALA A 11 -20.34 6.74 62.27
CA ALA A 11 -19.62 5.79 61.45
C ALA A 11 -18.28 5.47 62.08
N VAL A 12 -18.13 4.25 62.56
CA VAL A 12 -16.87 3.66 63.00
C VAL A 12 -16.07 3.29 61.75
N PHE A 13 -14.93 3.95 61.55
CA PHE A 13 -13.94 3.59 60.53
C PHE A 13 -13.14 2.38 61.04
N SER A 14 -13.43 1.20 60.53
CA SER A 14 -12.58 0.02 60.70
C SER A 14 -11.48 0.06 59.64
N ILE A 15 -10.25 0.31 60.04
CA ILE A 15 -9.05 0.15 59.22
C ILE A 15 -8.82 -1.36 59.06
N VAL A 16 -9.13 -1.89 57.85
CA VAL A 16 -8.68 -3.20 57.44
C VAL A 16 -7.26 -3.06 56.92
N VAL A 17 -6.30 -3.51 57.67
CA VAL A 17 -4.92 -3.71 57.21
C VAL A 17 -4.97 -4.92 56.25
N ALA A 18 -4.97 -4.64 54.96
CA ALA A 18 -4.75 -5.67 53.95
C ALA A 18 -3.26 -6.08 54.04
N ALA A 19 -2.99 -7.26 54.56
CA ALA A 19 -1.71 -7.93 54.38
C ALA A 19 -1.48 -8.14 52.87
N VAL A 20 -0.50 -7.46 52.32
CA VAL A 20 0.02 -7.77 50.99
C VAL A 20 0.69 -9.13 51.11
N ALA A 21 -0.08 -10.17 50.74
CA ALA A 21 0.51 -11.46 50.42
C ALA A 21 1.29 -11.23 49.14
N CYS A 22 2.62 -11.27 49.20
CA CYS A 22 3.44 -11.55 48.04
C CYS A 22 2.94 -12.88 47.45
N SER A 23 2.13 -12.79 46.39
CA SER A 23 1.93 -13.92 45.52
C SER A 23 3.30 -14.23 44.93
N LYS A 24 3.83 -15.41 45.30
CA LYS A 24 4.89 -16.01 44.48
C LYS A 24 4.36 -16.02 43.06
N ASP A 25 5.03 -15.33 42.17
CA ASP A 25 4.89 -15.52 40.78
C ASP A 25 4.98 -17.04 40.55
N ASN A 26 3.87 -17.63 40.13
CA ASN A 26 3.92 -18.93 39.53
C ASN A 26 4.76 -18.77 38.28
N ASP A 27 6.00 -19.15 38.36
CA ASP A 27 6.86 -19.45 37.23
C ASP A 27 6.20 -20.65 36.52
N ALA A 28 5.12 -20.38 35.79
CA ALA A 28 4.64 -21.29 34.76
C ALA A 28 5.84 -21.44 33.85
N SER A 29 6.45 -22.60 33.81
CA SER A 29 7.60 -22.94 32.97
C SER A 29 7.27 -22.46 31.56
N ARG A 30 7.88 -21.32 31.13
CA ARG A 30 7.72 -20.85 29.76
C ARG A 30 8.15 -21.98 28.86
N GLU A 31 7.29 -22.30 27.90
CA GLU A 31 7.57 -23.34 26.92
C GLU A 31 8.89 -22.99 26.20
N THR A 32 9.80 -23.96 26.15
CA THR A 32 11.11 -23.79 25.54
C THR A 32 11.11 -24.51 24.20
N GLU A 33 11.54 -23.85 23.16
CA GLU A 33 11.76 -24.43 21.84
C GLU A 33 13.23 -24.49 21.49
N THR A 34 13.58 -25.35 20.55
CA THR A 34 14.92 -25.46 19.99
C THR A 34 14.88 -24.97 18.55
N LEU A 35 15.74 -23.99 18.25
CA LEU A 35 15.97 -23.48 16.91
C LEU A 35 17.34 -23.97 16.44
N LYS A 36 17.37 -24.51 15.24
CA LYS A 36 18.60 -24.92 14.56
C LYS A 36 18.61 -24.40 13.13
N GLY A 37 19.79 -24.36 12.54
CA GLY A 37 19.90 -23.90 11.15
C GLY A 37 21.31 -23.83 10.67
N TYR A 38 21.46 -23.12 9.55
CA TYR A 38 22.72 -22.96 8.83
C TYR A 38 23.00 -21.48 8.56
N VAL A 39 24.28 -21.12 8.62
CA VAL A 39 24.77 -19.85 8.04
C VAL A 39 25.59 -20.22 6.81
N LEU A 40 25.16 -19.73 5.66
CA LEU A 40 25.70 -20.12 4.37
C LEU A 40 26.15 -18.92 3.53
N HIS A 41 27.18 -19.12 2.72
CA HIS A 41 27.54 -18.32 1.56
C HIS A 41 27.22 -19.14 0.30
N GLY A 42 26.11 -18.80 -0.34
CA GLY A 42 25.51 -19.71 -1.32
C GLY A 42 25.15 -21.06 -0.67
N GLU A 43 25.86 -22.11 -1.07
CA GLU A 43 25.75 -23.47 -0.46
C GLU A 43 26.91 -23.78 0.50
N LEU A 44 27.91 -22.91 0.60
CA LEU A 44 29.10 -23.13 1.41
C LEU A 44 28.87 -22.70 2.87
N PRO A 45 29.28 -23.54 3.86
CA PRO A 45 29.11 -23.19 5.26
C PRO A 45 30.01 -22.02 5.69
N ILE A 46 29.45 -21.11 6.52
CA ILE A 46 30.24 -20.08 7.20
C ILE A 46 30.42 -20.52 8.66
N GLU A 47 31.66 -20.93 9.01
CA GLU A 47 31.99 -21.34 10.37
C GLU A 47 32.33 -20.12 11.26
N ASN A 48 32.26 -20.35 12.58
CA ASN A 48 32.60 -19.35 13.61
C ASN A 48 31.75 -18.06 13.55
N SER A 49 30.58 -18.08 12.88
CA SER A 49 29.62 -16.97 12.91
C SER A 49 28.84 -16.96 14.22
N MET A 50 28.73 -15.79 14.85
CA MET A 50 27.89 -15.62 16.04
C MET A 50 26.44 -15.37 15.61
N VAL A 51 25.58 -16.38 15.78
CA VAL A 51 24.14 -16.28 15.52
C VAL A 51 23.43 -15.83 16.77
N THR A 52 22.60 -14.79 16.67
CA THR A 52 21.78 -14.29 17.78
C THR A 52 20.33 -14.21 17.35
N LEU A 53 19.44 -14.79 18.17
CA LEU A 53 17.99 -14.68 18.02
C LEU A 53 17.47 -13.47 18.79
N TYR A 54 16.65 -12.68 18.14
CA TYR A 54 16.01 -11.51 18.74
C TYR A 54 14.48 -11.61 18.65
N ARG A 55 13.83 -11.08 19.66
CA ARG A 55 12.45 -10.62 19.56
C ARG A 55 12.48 -9.14 19.18
N ALA A 56 11.82 -8.80 18.09
CA ALA A 56 11.65 -7.43 17.64
C ALA A 56 10.95 -6.56 18.70
N GLY A 57 11.24 -5.27 18.70
CA GLY A 57 10.52 -4.31 19.52
C GLY A 57 9.06 -4.15 19.08
N SER A 58 8.15 -3.90 20.01
CA SER A 58 6.70 -3.84 19.75
C SER A 58 6.17 -2.46 19.32
N ILE A 59 7.02 -1.45 19.36
CA ILE A 59 6.75 -0.09 18.86
C ILE A 59 7.98 0.42 18.13
N GLN A 60 7.80 1.28 17.14
CA GLN A 60 8.91 1.85 16.38
C GLN A 60 9.94 2.51 17.29
N GLY A 61 11.23 2.23 17.04
CA GLY A 61 12.35 2.77 17.81
C GLY A 61 12.61 2.08 19.15
N SER A 62 11.82 1.08 19.55
CA SER A 62 12.15 0.29 20.74
C SER A 62 13.26 -0.72 20.44
N VAL A 63 14.05 -1.06 21.46
CA VAL A 63 15.20 -1.97 21.34
C VAL A 63 14.72 -3.41 21.23
N ALA A 64 15.32 -4.18 20.35
CA ALA A 64 15.10 -5.62 20.24
C ALA A 64 15.70 -6.37 21.45
N VAL A 65 15.08 -7.48 21.81
CA VAL A 65 15.49 -8.29 22.97
C VAL A 65 16.14 -9.60 22.49
N SER A 66 17.40 -9.83 22.86
CA SER A 66 18.08 -11.09 22.60
C SER A 66 17.46 -12.23 23.43
N LEU A 67 17.13 -13.34 22.75
CA LEU A 67 16.52 -14.54 23.34
C LEU A 67 17.54 -15.69 23.49
N GLY A 68 18.62 -15.68 22.73
CA GLY A 68 19.65 -16.71 22.76
C GLY A 68 20.69 -16.52 21.65
N SER A 69 21.80 -17.21 21.78
CA SER A 69 22.86 -17.18 20.75
C SER A 69 23.67 -18.45 20.73
N ALA A 70 24.25 -18.77 19.56
CA ALA A 70 25.21 -19.85 19.38
C ALA A 70 26.23 -19.49 18.28
N GLN A 71 27.38 -20.12 18.34
CA GLN A 71 28.40 -20.01 17.29
C GLN A 71 28.25 -21.17 16.30
N THR A 72 28.39 -20.90 15.00
CA THR A 72 28.39 -21.96 13.98
C THR A 72 29.64 -22.81 14.04
N ASN A 73 29.47 -24.11 13.80
CA ASN A 73 30.57 -25.07 13.65
C ASN A 73 31.13 -25.08 12.21
N SER A 74 32.06 -26.01 11.93
CA SER A 74 32.69 -26.14 10.59
C SER A 74 31.72 -26.54 9.47
N ALA A 75 30.52 -27.04 9.80
CA ALA A 75 29.45 -27.30 8.84
C ALA A 75 28.48 -26.11 8.70
N GLY A 76 28.79 -24.96 9.30
CA GLY A 76 27.92 -23.78 9.31
C GLY A 76 26.66 -23.93 10.17
N THR A 77 26.54 -25.00 10.94
CA THR A 77 25.34 -25.28 11.74
C THR A 77 25.38 -24.59 13.10
N PHE A 78 24.21 -24.16 13.56
CA PHE A 78 23.98 -23.68 14.93
C PHE A 78 22.73 -24.33 15.52
N GLU A 79 22.70 -24.43 16.84
CA GLU A 79 21.54 -24.89 17.60
C GLU A 79 21.54 -24.24 18.99
N PHE A 80 20.39 -23.76 19.44
CA PHE A 80 20.18 -23.30 20.81
C PHE A 80 18.71 -23.36 21.21
N SER A 81 18.44 -23.43 22.50
CA SER A 81 17.09 -23.38 23.06
C SER A 81 16.76 -21.97 23.53
N TYR A 82 15.52 -21.57 23.38
CA TYR A 82 15.01 -20.25 23.79
C TYR A 82 13.61 -20.39 24.39
N SER A 83 13.23 -19.42 25.22
CA SER A 83 11.86 -19.33 25.77
C SER A 83 10.94 -18.67 24.75
N LEU A 84 9.80 -19.30 24.47
CA LEU A 84 8.78 -18.71 23.58
C LEU A 84 8.28 -17.38 24.14
N PRO A 85 8.14 -16.35 23.31
CA PRO A 85 7.40 -15.14 23.66
C PRO A 85 5.96 -15.48 24.04
N GLY A 86 5.44 -14.87 25.11
CA GLY A 86 4.02 -15.01 25.46
C GLY A 86 3.08 -14.20 24.56
N ASP A 87 3.63 -13.31 23.75
CA ASP A 87 2.89 -12.51 22.78
C ASP A 87 2.85 -13.25 21.43
N LEU A 88 1.66 -13.56 20.96
CA LEU A 88 1.45 -14.25 19.68
C LEU A 88 1.81 -13.39 18.46
N HIS A 89 1.83 -12.09 18.62
CA HIS A 89 2.21 -11.14 17.58
C HIS A 89 3.72 -10.81 17.58
N ALA A 90 4.49 -11.41 18.50
CA ALA A 90 5.93 -11.19 18.54
C ALA A 90 6.62 -11.66 17.25
N VAL A 91 7.34 -10.76 16.59
CA VAL A 91 8.18 -11.11 15.44
C VAL A 91 9.57 -11.50 15.94
N LEU A 92 10.07 -12.65 15.49
CA LEU A 92 11.44 -13.10 15.76
C LEU A 92 12.31 -12.95 14.51
N TYR A 93 13.59 -12.64 14.72
CA TYR A 93 14.59 -12.58 13.67
C TYR A 93 15.97 -12.97 14.18
N LEU A 94 16.82 -13.37 13.24
CA LEU A 94 18.20 -13.80 13.47
C LEU A 94 19.17 -12.83 12.80
N THR A 95 20.30 -12.61 13.45
CA THR A 95 21.49 -12.07 12.79
C THR A 95 22.65 -13.05 12.96
N ALA A 96 23.52 -13.15 11.94
CA ALA A 96 24.74 -13.93 11.97
C ALA A 96 25.92 -13.01 11.67
N ALA A 97 26.79 -12.78 12.65
CA ALA A 97 28.00 -11.97 12.51
C ALA A 97 29.20 -12.89 12.25
N GLY A 98 29.85 -12.71 11.10
CA GLY A 98 31.06 -13.43 10.75
C GLY A 98 32.27 -13.00 11.58
N PRO A 99 33.36 -13.82 11.61
CA PRO A 99 34.49 -13.57 12.49
C PRO A 99 35.26 -12.26 12.21
N ALA A 100 35.22 -11.77 10.98
CA ALA A 100 35.89 -10.53 10.56
C ALA A 100 35.08 -9.25 10.77
N GLY A 101 33.80 -9.36 11.20
CA GLY A 101 32.92 -8.22 11.46
C GLY A 101 32.25 -7.60 10.24
N ALA A 102 32.89 -7.59 9.08
CA ALA A 102 32.33 -7.05 7.83
C ALA A 102 31.12 -7.87 7.31
N THR A 103 31.13 -9.18 7.52
CA THR A 103 30.00 -10.05 7.20
C THR A 103 28.99 -10.04 8.33
N LYS A 104 27.78 -9.55 8.03
CA LYS A 104 26.60 -9.69 8.89
C LYS A 104 25.42 -10.05 8.01
N LEU A 105 24.81 -11.19 8.29
CA LEU A 105 23.66 -11.72 7.58
C LEU A 105 22.44 -11.75 8.49
N ALA A 106 21.22 -11.82 7.93
CA ALA A 106 19.98 -11.81 8.69
C ALA A 106 18.90 -12.72 8.08
N SER A 107 17.94 -13.14 8.91
CA SER A 107 16.74 -13.85 8.50
C SER A 107 15.61 -13.57 9.47
N VAL A 108 14.42 -13.19 8.99
CA VAL A 108 13.23 -12.97 9.82
C VAL A 108 12.40 -14.24 9.86
N LEU A 109 12.08 -14.71 11.06
CA LEU A 109 11.29 -15.93 11.28
C LEU A 109 9.78 -15.68 11.18
N GLY A 110 9.35 -14.41 11.31
CA GLY A 110 7.94 -14.05 11.37
C GLY A 110 7.35 -14.18 12.76
N VAL A 111 6.06 -14.53 12.80
CA VAL A 111 5.28 -14.75 14.02
C VAL A 111 5.06 -16.24 14.30
N GLN A 112 4.53 -16.57 15.46
CA GLN A 112 4.18 -17.96 15.78
C GLN A 112 3.16 -18.57 14.79
N PRO A 113 3.32 -19.88 14.42
CA PRO A 113 4.35 -20.82 14.88
C PRO A 113 5.69 -20.62 14.19
N PHE A 114 6.78 -20.53 14.96
CA PHE A 114 8.12 -20.31 14.42
C PHE A 114 8.67 -21.58 13.74
N PRO A 115 9.49 -21.45 12.68
CA PRO A 115 10.18 -22.59 12.08
C PRO A 115 11.21 -23.17 13.05
N SER A 116 11.37 -24.50 13.07
CA SER A 116 12.42 -25.17 13.84
C SER A 116 13.78 -25.15 13.15
N ASP A 117 13.77 -24.98 11.82
CA ASP A 117 14.94 -24.99 10.95
C ASP A 117 14.98 -23.73 10.08
N VAL A 118 16.14 -23.11 9.96
CA VAL A 118 16.31 -21.86 9.22
C VAL A 118 17.66 -21.76 8.52
N VAL A 119 17.68 -21.13 7.38
CA VAL A 119 18.91 -20.71 6.67
C VAL A 119 19.08 -19.20 6.81
N ILE A 120 20.31 -18.78 7.08
CA ILE A 120 20.76 -17.39 7.05
C ILE A 120 21.80 -17.28 5.93
N ASN A 121 21.46 -16.54 4.88
CA ASN A 121 22.34 -16.33 3.73
C ASN A 121 22.13 -14.93 3.10
N GLU A 122 22.73 -14.68 1.95
CA GLU A 122 22.64 -13.42 1.22
C GLU A 122 21.19 -13.09 0.85
N ARG A 123 20.43 -14.07 0.34
CA ARG A 123 19.01 -13.89 -0.07
C ARG A 123 18.12 -13.57 1.11
N THR A 124 18.27 -14.27 2.25
CA THR A 124 17.49 -13.94 3.45
C THR A 124 17.83 -12.56 4.00
N THR A 125 19.08 -12.11 3.82
CA THR A 125 19.55 -10.78 4.22
C THR A 125 18.93 -9.69 3.36
N ILE A 126 18.91 -9.84 2.03
CA ILE A 126 18.25 -8.90 1.12
C ILE A 126 16.75 -8.85 1.38
N ALA A 127 16.09 -10.02 1.55
CA ALA A 127 14.67 -10.05 1.87
C ALA A 127 14.37 -9.34 3.20
N THR A 128 15.23 -9.51 4.22
CA THR A 128 15.13 -8.78 5.50
C THR A 128 15.30 -7.29 5.29
N ALA A 129 16.31 -6.85 4.56
CA ALA A 129 16.59 -5.43 4.34
C ALA A 129 15.41 -4.70 3.65
N TYR A 130 14.79 -5.32 2.65
CA TYR A 130 13.69 -4.72 1.90
C TYR A 130 12.35 -4.82 2.62
N ALA A 131 11.96 -6.01 3.08
CA ALA A 131 10.66 -6.16 3.74
C ALA A 131 10.59 -5.42 5.08
N MET A 132 11.72 -5.36 5.81
CA MET A 132 11.80 -4.66 7.10
C MET A 132 12.33 -3.22 6.98
N ALA A 133 12.52 -2.66 5.79
CA ALA A 133 13.16 -1.35 5.58
C ALA A 133 12.60 -0.26 6.51
N GLN A 134 11.29 -0.22 6.69
CA GLN A 134 10.62 0.81 7.49
C GLN A 134 10.65 0.53 9.01
N PHE A 135 11.14 -0.64 9.43
CA PHE A 135 11.16 -1.11 10.81
C PHE A 135 12.57 -1.32 11.36
N ILE A 136 13.61 -1.07 10.54
CA ILE A 136 15.01 -1.21 10.94
C ILE A 136 15.59 0.15 11.32
N ILE A 137 16.12 0.25 12.54
CA ILE A 137 16.89 1.39 13.02
C ILE A 137 18.24 0.87 13.52
N GLY A 138 19.31 1.21 12.83
CA GLY A 138 20.63 0.64 13.10
C GLY A 138 20.65 -0.87 12.79
N SER A 139 20.64 -1.71 13.82
CA SER A 139 20.55 -3.18 13.68
C SER A 139 19.31 -3.78 14.33
N ASP A 140 18.47 -2.97 14.93
CA ASP A 140 17.27 -3.41 15.62
C ASP A 140 16.05 -3.34 14.72
N ILE A 141 15.21 -4.37 14.78
CA ILE A 141 13.89 -4.40 14.14
C ILE A 141 12.85 -4.09 15.21
N ALA A 142 11.97 -3.10 14.94
CA ALA A 142 10.91 -2.71 15.84
C ALA A 142 9.75 -2.06 15.10
N GLY A 143 8.52 -2.36 15.50
CA GLY A 143 7.31 -1.76 14.94
C GLY A 143 6.04 -2.26 15.62
N SER A 144 4.93 -1.59 15.34
CA SER A 144 3.61 -1.92 15.87
C SER A 144 2.88 -2.95 14.97
N TYR A 145 1.92 -3.64 15.60
CA TYR A 145 0.92 -4.44 14.87
C TYR A 145 -0.03 -3.51 14.09
N PRO A 146 -0.47 -3.91 12.88
CA PRO A 146 -0.13 -5.12 12.12
C PRO A 146 1.10 -4.96 11.20
N GLY A 147 1.64 -3.75 11.09
CA GLY A 147 2.63 -3.41 10.07
C GLY A 147 3.89 -4.28 10.11
N LEU A 148 4.48 -4.47 11.29
CA LEU A 148 5.68 -5.29 11.46
C LEU A 148 5.43 -6.76 11.08
N GLN A 149 4.26 -7.31 11.46
CA GLN A 149 3.88 -8.69 11.18
C GLN A 149 3.64 -8.91 9.69
N ASN A 150 2.96 -7.96 9.05
CA ASN A 150 2.69 -7.99 7.62
C ASN A 150 3.98 -7.87 6.80
N ALA A 151 4.93 -7.01 7.24
CA ALA A 151 6.27 -6.93 6.64
C ALA A 151 7.02 -8.26 6.75
N ALA A 152 6.96 -8.91 7.92
CA ALA A 152 7.57 -10.22 8.13
C ALA A 152 6.90 -11.32 7.26
N ALA A 153 5.61 -11.22 7.02
CA ALA A 153 4.91 -12.12 6.10
C ALA A 153 5.29 -11.85 4.63
N THR A 154 5.38 -10.58 4.22
CA THR A 154 5.78 -10.17 2.86
C THR A 154 7.20 -10.66 2.51
N LEU A 155 8.10 -10.72 3.48
CA LEU A 155 9.45 -11.29 3.28
C LEU A 155 9.39 -12.71 2.68
N GLN A 156 8.41 -13.52 3.09
CA GLN A 156 8.25 -14.90 2.61
C GLN A 156 7.81 -14.98 1.14
N ASN A 157 7.38 -13.88 0.55
CA ASN A 157 7.17 -13.79 -0.90
C ASN A 157 8.49 -13.66 -1.69
N LEU A 158 9.57 -13.22 -1.04
CA LEU A 158 10.89 -13.05 -1.66
C LEU A 158 11.77 -14.28 -1.48
N VAL A 159 11.79 -14.87 -0.27
CA VAL A 159 12.69 -15.96 0.09
C VAL A 159 12.00 -17.00 0.95
N ASN A 160 12.31 -18.29 0.72
CA ASN A 160 11.98 -19.37 1.64
C ASN A 160 13.07 -19.47 2.71
N ILE A 161 12.77 -19.07 3.93
CA ILE A 161 13.75 -19.03 5.03
C ILE A 161 14.20 -20.41 5.51
N ARG A 162 13.52 -21.51 5.12
CA ARG A 162 13.89 -22.87 5.53
C ARG A 162 15.06 -23.44 4.73
N ASP A 163 15.22 -22.99 3.49
CA ASP A 163 16.26 -23.46 2.57
C ASP A 163 17.11 -22.33 1.94
N GLY A 164 16.74 -21.05 2.19
CA GLY A 164 17.45 -19.88 1.67
C GLY A 164 17.26 -19.64 0.17
N ASN A 165 16.31 -20.34 -0.48
CA ASN A 165 16.02 -20.21 -1.90
C ASN A 165 14.94 -19.16 -2.18
N LEU A 166 14.78 -18.80 -3.47
CA LEU A 166 13.71 -17.91 -3.91
C LEU A 166 12.33 -18.48 -3.54
N ALA A 167 11.47 -17.63 -3.02
CA ALA A 167 10.09 -18.00 -2.78
C ALA A 167 9.32 -18.30 -4.10
N PRO A 168 8.30 -19.15 -4.08
CA PRO A 168 7.46 -19.40 -5.26
C PRO A 168 6.83 -18.14 -5.84
N VAL A 169 6.42 -17.18 -5.01
CA VAL A 169 5.84 -15.89 -5.46
C VAL A 169 6.85 -15.13 -6.31
N LEU A 170 8.09 -14.97 -5.85
CA LEU A 170 9.13 -14.26 -6.61
C LEU A 170 9.58 -15.04 -7.86
N SER A 171 9.64 -16.39 -7.81
CA SER A 171 10.29 -17.20 -8.84
C SER A 171 9.36 -17.69 -9.95
N ARG A 172 8.04 -17.56 -9.80
CA ARG A 172 7.02 -18.05 -10.74
C ARG A 172 6.20 -16.91 -11.34
N PHE A 173 5.46 -17.23 -12.42
CA PHE A 173 4.45 -16.33 -12.96
C PHE A 173 3.41 -15.96 -11.87
N PRO A 174 2.94 -14.69 -11.82
CA PRO A 174 3.14 -13.57 -12.75
C PRO A 174 4.50 -12.83 -12.60
N ASN A 175 5.33 -13.22 -11.63
CA ASN A 175 6.69 -12.69 -11.42
C ASN A 175 7.74 -13.50 -12.20
N GLY A 176 8.77 -14.00 -11.54
CA GLY A 176 9.82 -14.82 -12.14
C GLY A 176 10.51 -14.09 -13.29
N ARG A 177 10.59 -14.76 -14.43
CA ARG A 177 11.20 -14.18 -15.66
C ARG A 177 10.28 -13.18 -16.38
N SER A 178 9.03 -13.01 -15.94
CA SER A 178 8.09 -12.05 -16.51
C SER A 178 8.30 -10.63 -15.98
N THR A 179 9.12 -10.48 -14.92
CA THR A 179 9.47 -9.18 -14.33
C THR A 179 10.96 -9.11 -14.03
N SER A 180 11.50 -7.89 -13.93
CA SER A 180 12.90 -7.62 -13.58
C SER A 180 13.22 -7.89 -12.10
N THR A 181 12.20 -8.08 -11.23
CA THR A 181 12.39 -8.16 -9.77
C THR A 181 13.27 -9.33 -9.35
N MET A 182 13.07 -10.52 -9.92
CA MET A 182 13.91 -11.68 -9.58
C MET A 182 15.38 -11.46 -9.94
N GLY A 183 15.65 -10.86 -11.09
CA GLY A 183 16.99 -10.51 -11.50
C GLY A 183 17.64 -9.47 -10.58
N LYS A 184 16.92 -8.40 -10.23
CA LYS A 184 17.38 -7.39 -9.25
C LYS A 184 17.69 -8.01 -7.89
N PHE A 185 16.80 -8.89 -7.40
CA PHE A 185 16.98 -9.58 -6.12
C PHE A 185 18.22 -10.46 -6.11
N ASN A 186 18.50 -11.20 -7.20
CA ASN A 186 19.73 -11.98 -7.35
C ASN A 186 20.96 -11.09 -7.43
N SER A 187 20.94 -9.97 -8.18
CA SER A 187 22.07 -9.03 -8.21
C SER A 187 22.37 -8.44 -6.83
N LEU A 188 21.34 -8.02 -6.08
CA LEU A 188 21.51 -7.56 -4.70
C LEU A 188 22.11 -8.65 -3.80
N SER A 189 21.70 -9.90 -3.97
CA SER A 189 22.27 -11.04 -3.24
C SER A 189 23.72 -11.29 -3.64
N ASN A 190 24.06 -11.13 -4.93
CA ASN A 190 25.43 -11.24 -5.43
C ASN A 190 26.35 -10.13 -4.90
N MET A 191 25.85 -8.91 -4.66
CA MET A 191 26.64 -7.85 -4.01
C MET A 191 27.11 -8.27 -2.61
N ILE A 192 26.20 -8.85 -1.81
CA ILE A 192 26.58 -9.40 -0.50
C ILE A 192 27.53 -10.56 -0.68
N ALA A 193 27.27 -11.47 -1.64
CA ALA A 193 28.06 -12.67 -1.87
C ALA A 193 29.50 -12.34 -2.27
N ALA A 194 29.74 -11.32 -3.10
CA ALA A 194 31.07 -10.86 -3.46
C ALA A 194 31.89 -10.45 -2.21
N CYS A 195 31.28 -9.66 -1.30
CA CYS A 195 31.92 -9.27 -0.04
C CYS A 195 32.15 -10.45 0.92
N VAL A 196 31.19 -11.39 1.02
CA VAL A 196 31.30 -12.56 1.91
C VAL A 196 32.35 -13.55 1.39
N GLY A 197 32.42 -13.75 0.08
CA GLY A 197 33.38 -14.65 -0.56
C GLY A 197 34.81 -14.12 -0.52
N GLU A 198 34.98 -12.81 -0.75
CA GLU A 198 36.24 -12.11 -0.77
C GLU A 198 36.19 -10.86 0.10
N SER A 199 36.65 -10.92 1.34
CA SER A 199 36.60 -9.78 2.26
C SER A 199 37.33 -8.52 1.78
N ALA A 200 38.23 -8.64 0.81
CA ALA A 200 38.90 -7.52 0.16
C ALA A 200 37.94 -6.66 -0.70
N GLU A 201 36.81 -7.23 -1.16
CA GLU A 201 35.80 -6.55 -1.95
C GLU A 201 34.82 -5.71 -1.08
N CYS A 202 34.74 -6.00 0.24
CA CYS A 202 33.80 -5.31 1.14
C CYS A 202 33.94 -3.78 1.17
N PRO A 203 35.16 -3.18 1.21
CA PRO A 203 35.31 -1.73 1.21
C PRO A 203 34.69 -1.05 -0.02
N ASP A 204 34.80 -1.66 -1.21
CA ASP A 204 34.22 -1.13 -2.44
C ASP A 204 32.69 -1.20 -2.39
N PHE A 205 32.11 -2.33 -1.95
CA PHE A 205 30.67 -2.46 -1.74
C PHE A 205 30.13 -1.43 -0.74
N PHE A 206 30.84 -1.22 0.38
CA PHE A 206 30.43 -0.27 1.40
C PHE A 206 30.49 1.19 0.90
N ALA A 207 31.49 1.53 0.12
CA ALA A 207 31.61 2.84 -0.51
C ALA A 207 30.44 3.13 -1.48
N LEU A 208 29.91 2.10 -2.16
CA LEU A 208 28.80 2.20 -3.10
C LEU A 208 27.41 2.19 -2.43
N SER A 209 27.33 1.86 -1.14
CA SER A 209 26.05 1.71 -0.41
C SER A 209 25.94 2.60 0.84
N PRO A 210 26.23 3.92 0.74
CA PRO A 210 26.08 4.83 1.87
C PRO A 210 24.62 5.00 2.29
N SER A 211 24.39 5.39 3.57
CA SER A 211 23.07 5.76 4.09
C SER A 211 22.49 6.98 3.36
N PRO A 212 21.20 7.31 3.55
CA PRO A 212 20.65 8.59 3.07
C PRO A 212 21.49 9.81 3.50
N GLU A 213 22.10 9.78 4.69
CA GLU A 213 22.96 10.81 5.26
C GLU A 213 24.43 10.75 4.76
N ASN A 214 24.75 9.81 3.87
CA ASN A 214 26.07 9.52 3.32
C ASN A 214 27.06 8.84 4.30
N ASP A 215 26.55 8.18 5.34
CA ASP A 215 27.40 7.36 6.21
C ASP A 215 27.72 6.02 5.53
N VAL A 216 28.99 5.68 5.46
CA VAL A 216 29.47 4.41 4.88
C VAL A 216 29.19 3.27 5.86
N PRO A 217 28.51 2.18 5.45
CA PRO A 217 28.26 1.03 6.30
C PRO A 217 29.55 0.28 6.65
N ASP A 218 29.51 -0.47 7.74
CA ASP A 218 30.65 -1.30 8.19
C ASP A 218 30.39 -2.81 8.05
N ASN A 219 29.19 -3.19 7.59
CA ASN A 219 28.82 -4.59 7.39
C ASN A 219 27.78 -4.76 6.27
N THR A 220 27.68 -6.00 5.77
CA THR A 220 26.84 -6.35 4.62
C THR A 220 25.34 -6.14 4.86
N MET A 221 24.84 -6.38 6.07
CA MET A 221 23.42 -6.14 6.40
C MET A 221 23.10 -4.64 6.33
N GLN A 222 23.98 -3.78 6.90
CA GLN A 222 23.77 -2.34 6.85
C GLN A 222 23.86 -1.81 5.42
N ALA A 223 24.77 -2.34 4.60
CA ALA A 223 24.85 -2.00 3.18
C ALA A 223 23.55 -2.32 2.43
N ALA A 224 22.99 -3.50 2.66
CA ALA A 224 21.70 -3.91 2.07
C ALA A 224 20.54 -2.99 2.51
N ILE A 225 20.48 -2.63 3.81
CA ILE A 225 19.49 -1.71 4.36
C ILE A 225 19.61 -0.32 3.72
N ASN A 226 20.82 0.18 3.57
CA ASN A 226 21.08 1.47 2.94
C ASN A 226 20.58 1.50 1.49
N ILE A 227 20.83 0.44 0.71
CA ILE A 227 20.33 0.33 -0.67
C ILE A 227 18.79 0.30 -0.68
N ALA A 228 18.16 -0.44 0.24
CA ALA A 228 16.71 -0.48 0.36
C ALA A 228 16.11 0.91 0.72
N HIS A 229 16.81 1.72 1.52
CA HIS A 229 16.42 3.09 1.86
C HIS A 229 16.74 4.12 0.77
N THR A 230 17.67 3.83 -0.14
CA THR A 230 18.09 4.75 -1.21
C THR A 230 17.98 4.14 -2.62
N PRO A 231 16.86 3.47 -2.97
CA PRO A 231 16.73 2.80 -4.26
C PRO A 231 16.72 3.77 -5.45
N TRP A 232 16.58 5.05 -5.16
CA TRP A 232 16.54 6.19 -6.08
C TRP A 232 17.93 6.76 -6.41
N ARG A 233 19.00 6.40 -5.67
CA ARG A 233 20.33 7.04 -5.78
C ARG A 233 21.01 6.68 -7.11
N GLN A 234 20.87 7.56 -8.09
CA GLN A 234 21.26 7.33 -9.49
C GLN A 234 22.77 7.17 -9.68
N GLU A 235 23.58 7.89 -8.91
CA GLU A 235 25.03 7.92 -9.03
C GLU A 235 25.69 6.56 -8.79
N ASN A 236 25.04 5.68 -8.02
CA ASN A 236 25.62 4.38 -7.64
C ASN A 236 24.95 3.18 -8.33
N ILE A 237 23.91 3.38 -9.14
CA ILE A 237 23.13 2.27 -9.69
C ILE A 237 23.97 1.38 -10.60
N THR A 238 24.69 1.98 -11.55
CA THR A 238 25.56 1.25 -12.49
C THR A 238 26.73 0.60 -11.78
N ASP A 239 27.39 1.32 -10.88
CA ASP A 239 28.55 0.81 -10.15
C ASP A 239 28.18 -0.36 -9.23
N LEU A 240 27.01 -0.29 -8.58
CA LEU A 240 26.43 -1.40 -7.80
C LEU A 240 26.10 -2.61 -8.69
N TYR A 241 25.55 -2.36 -9.88
CA TYR A 241 25.31 -3.44 -10.83
C TYR A 241 26.61 -4.11 -11.27
N ASP A 242 27.61 -3.34 -11.69
CA ASP A 242 28.92 -3.84 -12.09
C ASP A 242 29.59 -4.60 -10.93
N PHE A 243 29.48 -4.08 -9.70
CA PHE A 243 29.96 -4.77 -8.51
C PHE A 243 29.26 -6.12 -8.29
N SER A 244 27.94 -6.21 -8.55
CA SER A 244 27.19 -7.46 -8.42
C SER A 244 27.70 -8.60 -9.31
N LEU A 245 28.36 -8.25 -10.42
CA LEU A 245 28.93 -9.21 -11.36
C LEU A 245 30.25 -9.86 -10.87
N ASN A 246 30.82 -9.39 -9.74
CA ASN A 246 31.95 -10.04 -9.09
C ASN A 246 31.56 -11.39 -8.44
N SER A 247 30.27 -11.70 -8.37
CA SER A 247 29.76 -13.00 -7.91
C SER A 247 28.72 -13.54 -8.88
N GLU A 248 28.80 -14.83 -9.21
CA GLU A 248 27.84 -15.55 -10.07
C GLU A 248 27.03 -16.58 -9.27
N LEU A 249 26.88 -16.40 -7.94
CA LEU A 249 26.22 -17.39 -7.10
C LEU A 249 24.71 -17.46 -7.36
N TYR A 250 24.11 -16.34 -7.73
CA TYR A 250 22.67 -16.24 -7.90
C TYR A 250 22.29 -15.75 -9.30
N GLU A 251 21.55 -16.60 -10.00
CA GLU A 251 21.08 -16.38 -11.37
C GLU A 251 19.55 -16.54 -11.49
N PRO A 252 18.86 -15.92 -12.46
CA PRO A 252 19.43 -14.97 -13.43
C PRO A 252 19.62 -13.56 -12.83
N VAL A 253 20.49 -12.76 -13.45
CA VAL A 253 20.65 -11.32 -13.20
C VAL A 253 20.12 -10.52 -14.40
N PRO A 254 19.86 -9.20 -14.28
CA PRO A 254 19.51 -8.35 -15.42
C PRO A 254 20.64 -8.33 -16.47
N GLU A 255 20.28 -8.13 -17.74
CA GLU A 255 21.26 -8.03 -18.84
C GLU A 255 22.06 -6.70 -18.81
N SER A 256 21.53 -5.69 -18.12
CA SER A 256 22.14 -4.37 -17.94
C SER A 256 21.73 -3.77 -16.59
N ALA A 257 22.41 -2.74 -16.16
CA ALA A 257 22.06 -2.01 -14.93
C ALA A 257 20.58 -1.58 -14.94
N PRO A 258 19.83 -1.81 -13.83
CA PRO A 258 18.46 -1.39 -13.73
C PRO A 258 18.35 0.14 -13.55
N ASP A 259 17.17 0.71 -13.77
CA ASP A 259 16.91 2.14 -13.53
C ASP A 259 16.89 2.50 -12.03
N ASN A 260 16.63 1.53 -11.19
CA ASN A 260 16.51 1.68 -9.74
C ASN A 260 16.62 0.31 -9.04
N TRP A 261 16.87 0.31 -7.74
CA TRP A 261 16.97 -0.90 -6.92
C TRP A 261 15.71 -1.21 -6.11
N THR A 262 14.52 -0.72 -6.54
CA THR A 262 13.27 -1.14 -5.90
C THR A 262 12.94 -2.59 -6.22
N LEU A 263 12.32 -3.28 -5.27
CA LEU A 263 11.71 -4.61 -5.47
C LEU A 263 10.20 -4.47 -5.49
N ALA A 264 9.56 -4.98 -6.52
CA ALA A 264 8.10 -4.97 -6.64
C ALA A 264 7.59 -6.35 -7.08
N LEU A 265 6.43 -6.74 -6.59
CA LEU A 265 5.77 -8.01 -6.91
C LEU A 265 4.42 -7.75 -7.58
N ARG A 266 4.05 -8.66 -8.48
CA ARG A 266 2.74 -8.72 -9.11
C ARG A 266 1.90 -9.77 -8.39
N TYR A 267 0.64 -9.44 -8.13
CA TYR A 267 -0.36 -10.36 -7.61
C TYR A 267 -1.55 -10.40 -8.57
N GLU A 268 -1.97 -11.60 -8.96
CA GLU A 268 -3.10 -11.83 -9.88
C GLU A 268 -4.28 -12.55 -9.21
N GLY A 269 -4.21 -12.71 -7.87
CA GLY A 269 -5.22 -13.46 -7.15
C GLY A 269 -5.26 -14.92 -7.60
N ASN A 270 -6.46 -15.38 -7.97
CA ASN A 270 -6.64 -16.71 -8.59
C ASN A 270 -6.50 -16.68 -10.12
N GLY A 271 -6.16 -15.52 -10.71
CA GLY A 271 -5.99 -15.31 -12.14
C GLY A 271 -7.29 -15.20 -12.94
N GLN A 272 -8.45 -15.10 -12.30
CA GLN A 272 -9.77 -15.07 -12.96
C GLN A 272 -10.69 -13.96 -12.50
N GLU A 273 -10.68 -13.56 -11.24
CA GLU A 273 -11.67 -12.62 -10.70
C GLU A 273 -11.21 -11.16 -10.77
N LEU A 274 -9.92 -10.91 -10.69
CA LEU A 274 -9.37 -9.55 -10.74
C LEU A 274 -9.31 -9.05 -12.17
N ASP A 275 -10.21 -8.12 -12.53
CA ASP A 275 -10.24 -7.50 -13.86
C ASP A 275 -10.56 -6.01 -13.79
N GLY A 276 -9.63 -5.20 -14.28
CA GLY A 276 -9.74 -3.75 -14.25
C GLY A 276 -9.85 -3.16 -12.83
N PRO A 277 -8.95 -3.51 -11.87
CA PRO A 277 -9.01 -2.94 -10.54
C PRO A 277 -8.95 -1.41 -10.59
N GLY A 278 -9.96 -0.74 -10.01
CA GLY A 278 -10.09 0.72 -10.06
C GLY A 278 -9.31 1.42 -8.96
N ASN A 279 -9.46 0.96 -7.73
CA ASN A 279 -8.79 1.47 -6.55
C ASN A 279 -8.78 0.42 -5.42
N ILE A 280 -8.09 0.75 -4.32
CA ILE A 280 -7.84 -0.14 -3.20
C ILE A 280 -7.97 0.61 -1.87
N ALA A 281 -8.45 -0.08 -0.83
CA ALA A 281 -8.46 0.41 0.55
C ALA A 281 -8.05 -0.74 1.49
N PHE A 282 -7.43 -0.40 2.63
CA PHE A 282 -6.95 -1.40 3.59
C PHE A 282 -7.80 -1.42 4.84
N ASP A 283 -8.07 -2.63 5.36
CA ASP A 283 -8.68 -2.80 6.68
C ASP A 283 -7.63 -2.68 7.82
N ALA A 284 -8.10 -2.79 9.07
CA ALA A 284 -7.25 -2.62 10.25
C ALA A 284 -6.12 -3.66 10.38
N ASP A 285 -6.24 -4.81 9.73
CA ASP A 285 -5.22 -5.86 9.69
C ASP A 285 -4.30 -5.73 8.46
N GLY A 286 -4.55 -4.73 7.59
CA GLY A 286 -3.78 -4.48 6.37
C GLY A 286 -4.19 -5.37 5.19
N ASN A 287 -5.36 -6.02 5.24
CA ASN A 287 -5.88 -6.70 4.06
C ASN A 287 -6.40 -5.67 3.05
N ALA A 288 -6.15 -5.94 1.79
CA ALA A 288 -6.50 -5.06 0.68
C ALA A 288 -7.89 -5.37 0.13
N TRP A 289 -8.80 -4.41 0.21
CA TRP A 289 -10.12 -4.44 -0.44
C TRP A 289 -10.01 -3.72 -1.78
N VAL A 290 -10.45 -4.36 -2.86
CA VAL A 290 -10.24 -3.88 -4.23
C VAL A 290 -11.57 -3.72 -4.94
N ALA A 291 -11.80 -2.51 -5.46
CA ALA A 291 -12.89 -2.21 -6.38
C ALA A 291 -12.58 -2.83 -7.74
N ASN A 292 -13.33 -3.86 -8.12
CA ASN A 292 -13.18 -4.55 -9.41
C ASN A 292 -14.17 -3.95 -10.41
N ASN A 293 -13.66 -3.41 -11.52
CA ASN A 293 -14.49 -2.63 -12.44
C ASN A 293 -15.23 -3.51 -13.43
N TYR A 294 -14.59 -4.58 -13.91
CA TYR A 294 -15.06 -5.35 -15.04
C TYR A 294 -15.20 -6.83 -14.71
N THR A 295 -16.15 -7.49 -15.38
CA THR A 295 -16.29 -8.95 -15.33
C THR A 295 -15.20 -9.59 -16.16
N TYR A 296 -14.38 -10.42 -15.55
CA TYR A 296 -13.35 -11.20 -16.22
C TYR A 296 -13.97 -12.23 -17.19
N SER A 297 -13.41 -12.30 -18.41
CA SER A 297 -13.65 -13.42 -19.33
C SER A 297 -12.35 -13.81 -20.03
N PRO A 298 -12.02 -15.10 -20.06
CA PRO A 298 -10.89 -15.61 -20.84
C PRO A 298 -11.17 -15.65 -22.34
N ASP A 299 -12.42 -15.46 -22.78
CA ASP A 299 -12.80 -15.46 -24.18
C ASP A 299 -12.66 -14.05 -24.78
N PRO A 300 -11.72 -13.85 -25.71
CA PRO A 300 -11.51 -12.53 -26.32
C PRO A 300 -12.68 -12.06 -27.21
N SER A 301 -13.70 -12.90 -27.44
CA SER A 301 -14.93 -12.52 -28.15
C SER A 301 -16.04 -12.03 -27.25
N ASP A 302 -15.89 -12.20 -25.92
CA ASP A 302 -16.86 -11.68 -24.95
C ASP A 302 -16.80 -10.15 -24.89
N PRO A 303 -17.93 -9.50 -24.58
CA PRO A 303 -17.98 -8.05 -24.46
C PRO A 303 -17.00 -7.53 -23.41
N ASN A 304 -16.36 -6.41 -23.73
CA ASN A 304 -15.50 -5.71 -22.79
C ASN A 304 -16.28 -4.84 -21.83
N VAL A 305 -15.60 -4.46 -20.75
CA VAL A 305 -16.05 -3.41 -19.82
C VAL A 305 -17.50 -3.57 -19.38
N CYS A 306 -17.96 -4.82 -19.25
CA CYS A 306 -19.18 -5.12 -18.53
C CYS A 306 -18.90 -5.03 -17.04
N GLY A 307 -19.78 -4.34 -16.30
CA GLY A 307 -19.60 -4.14 -14.88
C GLY A 307 -19.55 -5.45 -14.10
N ASP A 308 -18.61 -5.54 -13.17
CA ASP A 308 -18.50 -6.66 -12.24
C ASP A 308 -19.34 -6.43 -10.98
N ASP A 309 -19.81 -7.50 -10.35
CA ASP A 309 -20.57 -7.49 -9.11
C ASP A 309 -19.79 -8.07 -7.92
N HIS A 310 -18.46 -8.21 -8.07
CA HIS A 310 -17.57 -8.77 -7.06
C HIS A 310 -16.73 -7.69 -6.35
N LEU A 311 -16.74 -7.75 -5.02
CA LEU A 311 -15.80 -7.03 -4.16
C LEU A 311 -14.67 -7.98 -3.76
N LEU A 312 -13.43 -7.65 -4.15
CA LEU A 312 -12.28 -8.49 -3.92
C LEU A 312 -11.59 -8.15 -2.59
N LYS A 313 -10.95 -9.14 -1.97
CA LYS A 313 -10.12 -8.96 -0.78
C LYS A 313 -8.87 -9.82 -0.87
N PHE A 314 -7.72 -9.24 -0.56
CA PHE A 314 -6.42 -9.90 -0.55
C PHE A 314 -5.75 -9.77 0.81
N THR A 315 -4.97 -10.78 1.17
CA THR A 315 -4.11 -10.72 2.36
C THR A 315 -2.95 -9.73 2.14
N PRO A 316 -2.23 -9.31 3.19
CA PRO A 316 -1.03 -8.49 3.05
C PRO A 316 0.07 -9.11 2.18
N THR A 317 0.02 -10.43 1.95
CA THR A 317 0.93 -11.18 1.07
C THR A 317 0.44 -11.32 -0.37
N GLY A 318 -0.70 -10.71 -0.71
CA GLY A 318 -1.27 -10.74 -2.07
C GLY A 318 -2.04 -12.00 -2.43
N GLU A 319 -2.30 -12.89 -1.48
CA GLU A 319 -3.17 -14.06 -1.68
C GLU A 319 -4.65 -13.66 -1.57
N ASN A 320 -5.53 -14.36 -2.29
CA ASN A 320 -6.96 -14.18 -2.10
C ASN A 320 -7.34 -14.43 -0.63
N PHE A 321 -8.09 -13.50 -0.05
CA PHE A 321 -8.56 -13.67 1.32
C PHE A 321 -9.59 -14.82 1.40
N PRO A 322 -9.50 -15.71 2.39
CA PRO A 322 -10.47 -16.80 2.53
C PRO A 322 -11.91 -16.30 2.63
N GLY A 323 -12.76 -16.75 1.71
CA GLY A 323 -14.15 -16.32 1.62
C GLY A 323 -14.44 -15.20 0.61
N ALA A 324 -13.42 -14.53 0.08
CA ALA A 324 -13.57 -13.63 -1.06
C ALA A 324 -13.67 -14.44 -2.38
N PRO A 325 -14.28 -13.89 -3.45
CA PRO A 325 -14.87 -12.56 -3.56
C PRO A 325 -16.25 -12.47 -2.87
N TYR A 326 -16.69 -11.23 -2.59
CA TYR A 326 -18.00 -10.95 -1.98
C TYR A 326 -18.93 -10.33 -3.00
N GLN A 327 -20.23 -10.66 -2.91
CA GLN A 327 -21.27 -10.19 -3.83
C GLN A 327 -22.49 -9.65 -3.08
N GLY A 328 -23.37 -8.96 -3.80
CA GLY A 328 -24.63 -8.45 -3.28
C GLY A 328 -24.59 -6.95 -3.00
N GLY A 329 -25.57 -6.45 -2.25
CA GLY A 329 -25.66 -5.04 -1.89
C GLY A 329 -25.80 -4.08 -3.05
N GLY A 330 -26.21 -4.57 -4.23
CA GLY A 330 -26.34 -3.78 -5.45
C GLY A 330 -25.02 -3.37 -6.09
N LEU A 331 -23.91 -4.03 -5.73
CA LEU A 331 -22.59 -3.77 -6.34
C LEU A 331 -22.63 -4.08 -7.83
N TYR A 332 -22.22 -3.11 -8.64
CA TYR A 332 -22.13 -3.28 -10.08
C TYR A 332 -21.15 -2.29 -10.72
N GLY A 333 -20.11 -2.81 -11.33
CA GLY A 333 -19.13 -2.01 -12.05
C GLY A 333 -18.57 -0.91 -11.17
N ALA A 334 -17.90 -1.29 -10.07
CA ALA A 334 -17.21 -0.36 -9.20
C ALA A 334 -16.33 0.59 -10.00
N GLY A 335 -16.19 1.80 -9.56
CA GLY A 335 -15.29 2.77 -10.20
C GLY A 335 -14.00 2.95 -9.42
N PHE A 336 -13.67 4.21 -9.17
CA PHE A 336 -12.51 4.59 -8.37
C PHE A 336 -12.84 4.66 -6.86
N GLY A 337 -14.11 4.75 -6.50
CA GLY A 337 -14.55 4.99 -5.13
C GLY A 337 -14.62 3.74 -4.26
N ILE A 338 -13.66 3.59 -3.34
CA ILE A 338 -13.70 2.59 -2.27
C ILE A 338 -13.11 3.19 -0.98
N THR A 339 -13.78 2.98 0.15
CA THR A 339 -13.29 3.40 1.47
C THR A 339 -13.83 2.50 2.57
N LEU A 340 -13.21 2.54 3.74
CA LEU A 340 -13.75 1.94 4.96
C LEU A 340 -14.21 3.05 5.90
N ASP A 341 -15.34 2.85 6.56
CA ASP A 341 -15.78 3.73 7.64
C ASP A 341 -15.09 3.37 8.98
N PRO A 342 -15.21 4.20 10.03
CA PRO A 342 -14.58 3.91 11.34
C PRO A 342 -15.05 2.60 12.00
N ASP A 343 -16.18 2.05 11.60
CA ASP A 343 -16.69 0.76 12.08
C ASP A 343 -16.15 -0.42 11.25
N GLY A 344 -15.29 -0.13 10.24
CA GLY A 344 -14.68 -1.12 9.35
C GLY A 344 -15.60 -1.62 8.23
N ASN A 345 -16.74 -0.96 7.97
CA ASN A 345 -17.57 -1.31 6.82
C ASN A 345 -16.98 -0.73 5.54
N ILE A 346 -17.10 -1.47 4.46
CA ILE A 346 -16.60 -1.11 3.15
C ILE A 346 -17.69 -0.42 2.35
N TRP A 347 -17.38 0.75 1.78
CA TRP A 347 -18.25 1.51 0.92
C TRP A 347 -17.68 1.60 -0.47
N VAL A 348 -18.49 1.28 -1.49
CA VAL A 348 -18.08 1.23 -2.90
C VAL A 348 -19.05 2.02 -3.75
N GLY A 349 -18.53 2.94 -4.56
CA GLY A 349 -19.33 3.66 -5.55
C GLY A 349 -19.60 2.78 -6.77
N ASN A 350 -20.87 2.63 -7.15
CA ASN A 350 -21.26 1.90 -8.35
C ASN A 350 -21.18 2.82 -9.57
N PHE A 351 -20.04 2.87 -10.23
CA PHE A 351 -19.87 3.64 -11.46
C PHE A 351 -20.72 3.07 -12.60
N GLY A 352 -20.93 1.76 -12.60
CA GLY A 352 -21.81 1.06 -13.51
C GLY A 352 -21.24 0.99 -14.92
N PHE A 353 -20.04 0.44 -15.08
CA PHE A 353 -19.48 0.19 -16.41
C PHE A 353 -20.39 -0.71 -17.22
N GLN A 354 -20.78 -0.25 -18.41
CA GLN A 354 -21.69 -0.97 -19.29
C GLN A 354 -21.34 -0.63 -20.75
N GLY A 355 -20.71 -1.55 -21.44
CA GLY A 355 -20.50 -1.47 -22.89
C GLY A 355 -21.81 -1.73 -23.67
N SER A 356 -21.86 -1.29 -24.92
CA SER A 356 -23.03 -1.50 -25.80
C SER A 356 -23.36 -2.99 -26.03
N ASP A 357 -22.37 -3.84 -25.93
CA ASP A 357 -22.47 -5.27 -26.23
C ASP A 357 -22.67 -6.13 -24.98
N CYS A 358 -22.70 -5.50 -23.78
CA CYS A 358 -22.95 -6.21 -22.54
C CYS A 358 -24.39 -6.74 -22.47
N PRO A 359 -24.61 -7.91 -21.83
CA PRO A 359 -25.93 -8.45 -21.65
C PRO A 359 -26.84 -7.44 -20.92
N SER A 360 -27.99 -7.11 -21.52
CA SER A 360 -28.99 -6.33 -20.80
C SER A 360 -29.48 -7.12 -19.59
N PRO A 361 -29.68 -6.49 -18.42
CA PRO A 361 -30.33 -7.16 -17.31
C PRO A 361 -31.67 -7.76 -17.75
N PRO A 362 -32.05 -8.95 -17.28
CA PRO A 362 -33.27 -9.63 -17.72
C PRO A 362 -34.55 -8.79 -17.56
N GLY A 363 -34.57 -7.77 -16.70
CA GLY A 363 -35.67 -6.85 -16.45
C GLY A 363 -35.82 -5.67 -17.43
N GLY A 364 -34.99 -5.55 -18.48
CA GLY A 364 -35.10 -4.53 -19.54
C GLY A 364 -34.13 -3.35 -19.47
N ASP A 365 -34.36 -2.34 -20.32
CA ASP A 365 -33.39 -1.29 -20.68
C ASP A 365 -33.13 -0.19 -19.61
N ASN A 366 -33.53 -0.33 -18.36
CA ASN A 366 -33.30 0.64 -17.30
C ASN A 366 -31.85 0.55 -16.72
N GLN A 367 -30.86 0.40 -17.58
CA GLN A 367 -29.45 0.33 -17.21
C GLN A 367 -28.98 1.57 -16.45
N SER A 368 -29.58 2.75 -16.69
CA SER A 368 -29.25 4.00 -16.01
C SER A 368 -29.38 3.94 -14.47
N LEU A 369 -30.09 2.96 -13.94
CA LEU A 369 -30.25 2.78 -12.51
C LEU A 369 -29.07 2.05 -11.85
N LEU A 370 -28.25 1.32 -12.64
CA LEU A 370 -27.12 0.55 -12.11
C LEU A 370 -25.93 1.43 -11.66
N TRP A 371 -25.87 2.66 -12.11
CA TRP A 371 -24.78 3.59 -11.79
C TRP A 371 -25.17 4.77 -10.88
N ASN A 372 -26.30 4.66 -10.18
CA ASN A 372 -26.82 5.72 -9.29
C ASN A 372 -26.80 5.31 -7.82
N SER A 373 -25.91 4.40 -7.42
CA SER A 373 -25.93 3.86 -6.06
C SER A 373 -24.54 3.71 -5.45
N VAL A 374 -24.54 3.47 -4.15
CA VAL A 374 -23.36 3.13 -3.37
C VAL A 374 -23.64 1.83 -2.62
N SER A 375 -22.74 0.87 -2.69
CA SER A 375 -22.82 -0.39 -1.97
C SER A 375 -22.09 -0.33 -0.64
N LYS A 376 -22.60 -1.05 0.36
CA LYS A 376 -22.00 -1.17 1.69
C LYS A 376 -21.90 -2.63 2.10
N PHE A 377 -20.72 -3.03 2.59
CA PHE A 377 -20.45 -4.35 3.13
C PHE A 377 -19.89 -4.24 4.55
N SER A 378 -20.11 -5.27 5.37
CA SER A 378 -19.42 -5.40 6.65
C SER A 378 -17.94 -5.77 6.46
N SER A 379 -17.14 -5.67 7.51
CA SER A 379 -15.74 -6.14 7.53
C SER A 379 -15.57 -7.63 7.18
N ASP A 380 -16.64 -8.43 7.35
CA ASP A 380 -16.70 -9.85 6.98
C ASP A 380 -17.18 -10.08 5.53
N GLY A 381 -17.42 -9.01 4.76
CA GLY A 381 -17.86 -9.10 3.37
C GLY A 381 -19.37 -9.34 3.18
N VAL A 382 -20.17 -9.25 4.25
CA VAL A 382 -21.62 -9.39 4.14
C VAL A 382 -22.23 -8.09 3.63
N ALA A 383 -23.02 -8.16 2.56
CA ALA A 383 -23.74 -7.02 2.03
C ALA A 383 -24.71 -6.43 3.06
N ILE A 384 -24.64 -5.12 3.29
CA ILE A 384 -25.52 -4.36 4.20
C ILE A 384 -26.53 -3.54 3.40
N SER A 385 -26.12 -2.99 2.26
CA SER A 385 -27.01 -2.30 1.35
C SER A 385 -27.96 -3.28 0.64
N PRO A 386 -29.13 -2.85 0.13
CA PRO A 386 -30.08 -3.72 -0.56
C PRO A 386 -29.50 -4.34 -1.84
N ASP A 387 -29.81 -5.61 -2.10
CA ASP A 387 -29.36 -6.30 -3.32
C ASP A 387 -30.06 -5.80 -4.59
N GLY A 388 -31.31 -5.36 -4.48
CA GLY A 388 -32.15 -5.11 -5.63
C GLY A 388 -32.69 -6.38 -6.28
N ASP A 389 -33.32 -6.25 -7.45
CA ASP A 389 -33.72 -7.37 -8.29
C ASP A 389 -33.68 -6.95 -9.76
N LEU A 390 -32.68 -7.43 -10.48
CA LEU A 390 -32.46 -7.16 -11.89
C LEU A 390 -33.34 -8.03 -12.81
N ASN A 391 -34.06 -9.03 -12.26
CA ASN A 391 -34.87 -9.98 -13.01
C ASN A 391 -36.34 -9.56 -13.15
N VAL A 392 -36.73 -8.45 -12.53
CA VAL A 392 -38.10 -7.91 -12.59
C VAL A 392 -38.19 -6.71 -13.55
N ASN A 393 -39.41 -6.44 -14.07
CA ASN A 393 -39.64 -5.28 -14.93
C ASN A 393 -40.73 -4.39 -14.31
N PRO A 394 -40.48 -3.14 -13.91
CA PRO A 394 -39.17 -2.47 -14.01
C PRO A 394 -38.13 -3.08 -13.05
N VAL A 395 -36.84 -3.00 -13.42
CA VAL A 395 -35.71 -3.41 -12.59
C VAL A 395 -35.77 -2.69 -11.23
N ILE A 396 -35.53 -3.42 -10.14
CA ILE A 396 -35.37 -2.84 -8.80
C ILE A 396 -33.86 -2.74 -8.56
N PRO A 397 -33.24 -1.54 -8.65
CA PRO A 397 -31.83 -1.38 -8.43
C PRO A 397 -31.44 -1.64 -6.97
N GLY A 398 -30.23 -2.16 -6.77
CA GLY A 398 -29.63 -2.36 -5.46
C GLY A 398 -28.77 -1.18 -5.02
N GLY A 399 -28.16 -1.31 -3.84
CA GLY A 399 -27.37 -0.26 -3.22
C GLY A 399 -28.22 0.85 -2.57
N TYR A 400 -27.54 1.85 -2.05
CA TYR A 400 -28.17 3.06 -1.52
C TYR A 400 -28.33 4.07 -2.66
N LEU A 401 -29.54 4.13 -3.19
CA LEU A 401 -29.86 4.93 -4.36
C LEU A 401 -30.03 6.42 -4.06
N SER A 402 -29.63 7.24 -5.03
CA SER A 402 -29.98 8.64 -5.11
C SER A 402 -29.88 9.09 -6.55
N ASP A 403 -30.85 9.86 -7.03
CA ASP A 403 -30.82 10.46 -8.36
C ASP A 403 -29.62 11.41 -8.52
N GLU A 404 -29.05 11.86 -7.40
CA GLU A 404 -27.87 12.69 -7.34
C GLU A 404 -26.56 11.90 -7.23
N ASN A 405 -26.57 10.57 -7.09
CA ASN A 405 -25.38 9.72 -7.04
C ASN A 405 -24.92 9.25 -8.44
N ALA A 406 -25.28 9.95 -9.49
CA ALA A 406 -24.98 9.50 -10.85
C ALA A 406 -23.49 9.41 -11.11
N ARG A 407 -23.02 8.21 -11.45
CA ARG A 407 -21.61 7.87 -11.70
C ARG A 407 -20.70 8.21 -10.52
N PRO A 408 -20.88 7.59 -9.34
CA PRO A 408 -20.01 7.81 -8.18
C PRO A 408 -18.56 7.41 -8.49
N GLN A 409 -17.64 8.28 -8.09
CA GLN A 409 -16.20 8.13 -8.21
C GLN A 409 -15.56 8.15 -6.80
N GLY A 410 -14.65 9.06 -6.49
CA GLY A 410 -13.99 9.11 -5.20
C GLY A 410 -14.94 8.99 -4.02
N THR A 411 -14.60 8.11 -3.10
CA THR A 411 -15.41 7.82 -1.89
C THR A 411 -14.48 7.81 -0.70
N VAL A 412 -14.78 8.60 0.34
CA VAL A 412 -13.93 8.74 1.53
C VAL A 412 -14.77 8.81 2.81
N ALA A 413 -14.24 8.26 3.90
CA ALA A 413 -14.83 8.38 5.23
C ALA A 413 -14.11 9.42 6.09
N ASP A 414 -14.84 10.14 6.93
CA ASP A 414 -14.27 11.03 7.93
C ASP A 414 -14.29 10.42 9.34
N LYS A 415 -13.57 11.03 10.28
CA LYS A 415 -13.46 10.56 11.67
C LYS A 415 -14.80 10.60 12.45
N LYS A 416 -15.82 11.26 11.92
CA LYS A 416 -17.18 11.27 12.48
C LYS A 416 -18.05 10.14 11.92
N GLY A 417 -17.50 9.31 11.02
CA GLY A 417 -18.23 8.24 10.35
C GLY A 417 -19.11 8.71 9.17
N ASN A 418 -18.99 9.97 8.74
CA ASN A 418 -19.65 10.36 7.51
C ASN A 418 -18.90 9.75 6.32
N VAL A 419 -19.66 9.36 5.30
CA VAL A 419 -19.11 8.90 4.02
C VAL A 419 -19.47 9.89 2.93
N TRP A 420 -18.45 10.35 2.22
CA TRP A 420 -18.55 11.34 1.17
C TRP A 420 -18.32 10.69 -0.19
N VAL A 421 -19.09 11.08 -1.20
CA VAL A 421 -19.04 10.49 -2.54
C VAL A 421 -19.07 11.60 -3.59
N ALA A 422 -18.08 11.60 -4.47
CA ALA A 422 -18.06 12.46 -5.65
C ALA A 422 -18.90 11.84 -6.76
N ASN A 423 -19.88 12.56 -7.27
CA ASN A 423 -20.80 12.07 -8.30
C ASN A 423 -20.53 12.79 -9.62
N CYS A 424 -19.80 12.12 -10.48
CA CYS A 424 -19.21 12.67 -11.69
C CYS A 424 -20.28 13.19 -12.67
N GLN A 425 -21.32 12.41 -12.99
CA GLN A 425 -22.32 12.78 -13.98
C GLN A 425 -23.34 13.80 -13.44
N SER A 426 -23.68 13.72 -12.16
CA SER A 426 -24.64 14.66 -11.54
C SER A 426 -23.99 15.95 -11.07
N ALA A 427 -22.67 16.12 -11.24
CA ALA A 427 -21.92 17.28 -10.78
C ALA A 427 -22.25 17.65 -9.33
N SER A 428 -22.18 16.66 -8.44
CA SER A 428 -22.58 16.80 -7.04
C SER A 428 -21.66 16.03 -6.10
N VAL A 429 -21.77 16.32 -4.81
CA VAL A 429 -21.14 15.54 -3.73
C VAL A 429 -22.24 15.10 -2.77
N THR A 430 -22.29 13.82 -2.47
CA THR A 430 -23.22 13.26 -1.48
C THR A 430 -22.47 12.94 -0.19
N LYS A 431 -23.02 13.34 0.95
CA LYS A 431 -22.56 12.99 2.29
C LYS A 431 -23.61 12.13 2.99
N PHE A 432 -23.26 10.91 3.33
CA PHE A 432 -24.03 10.05 4.22
C PHE A 432 -23.63 10.35 5.66
N VAL A 433 -24.51 11.02 6.41
CA VAL A 433 -24.21 11.46 7.79
C VAL A 433 -24.12 10.23 8.72
N ASN A 434 -23.01 10.09 9.42
CA ASN A 434 -22.71 8.91 10.27
C ASN A 434 -22.86 7.56 9.53
N GLY A 435 -22.63 7.54 8.22
CA GLY A 435 -22.83 6.33 7.41
C GLY A 435 -24.28 5.83 7.35
N ASP A 436 -25.26 6.70 7.67
CA ASP A 436 -26.69 6.37 7.61
C ASP A 436 -27.25 6.72 6.22
N PRO A 437 -27.70 5.74 5.43
CA PRO A 437 -28.24 6.00 4.09
C PRO A 437 -29.52 6.83 4.07
N ASN A 438 -30.21 6.92 5.20
CA ASN A 438 -31.44 7.73 5.34
C ASN A 438 -31.15 9.20 5.73
N GLN A 439 -29.90 9.50 6.14
CA GLN A 439 -29.48 10.83 6.54
C GLN A 439 -28.37 11.31 5.58
N ARG A 440 -28.78 11.74 4.40
CA ARG A 440 -27.87 12.24 3.38
C ARG A 440 -28.06 13.73 3.11
N VAL A 441 -26.92 14.39 2.84
CA VAL A 441 -26.86 15.77 2.37
C VAL A 441 -26.22 15.76 0.98
N VAL A 442 -26.85 16.44 0.03
CA VAL A 442 -26.35 16.58 -1.33
C VAL A 442 -25.93 18.02 -1.57
N TYR A 443 -24.66 18.19 -1.93
CA TYR A 443 -24.09 19.47 -2.34
C TYR A 443 -24.07 19.52 -3.87
N LYS A 444 -24.78 20.48 -4.46
CA LYS A 444 -24.89 20.69 -5.90
C LYS A 444 -25.01 22.18 -6.22
N ASP A 445 -24.88 22.53 -7.49
CA ASP A 445 -25.01 23.91 -7.97
C ASP A 445 -23.98 24.89 -7.37
N PHE A 446 -22.80 24.38 -6.92
CA PHE A 446 -21.71 25.19 -6.36
C PHE A 446 -20.53 25.35 -7.31
N GLY A 447 -20.69 24.96 -8.59
CA GLY A 447 -19.72 25.16 -9.65
C GLY A 447 -18.83 23.93 -9.98
N VAL A 448 -18.93 22.85 -9.21
CA VAL A 448 -18.18 21.61 -9.50
C VAL A 448 -18.67 21.02 -10.82
N ASP A 449 -17.71 20.55 -11.65
CA ASP A 449 -17.99 19.92 -12.94
C ASP A 449 -17.10 18.69 -13.12
N LYS A 450 -17.73 17.54 -13.26
CA LYS A 450 -17.09 16.20 -13.22
C LYS A 450 -16.21 16.04 -11.96
N PRO A 451 -16.79 16.11 -10.75
CA PRO A 451 -16.04 15.80 -9.54
C PRO A 451 -15.50 14.38 -9.63
N PHE A 452 -14.19 14.22 -9.28
CA PHE A 452 -13.55 12.93 -9.44
C PHE A 452 -13.18 12.31 -8.10
N ASP A 453 -12.44 13.02 -7.25
CA ASP A 453 -11.96 12.47 -5.99
C ASP A 453 -12.17 13.45 -4.83
N ILE A 454 -12.14 12.90 -3.61
CA ILE A 454 -12.37 13.65 -2.36
C ILE A 454 -11.32 13.26 -1.33
N ALA A 455 -10.79 14.27 -0.62
CA ALA A 455 -9.99 14.07 0.58
C ALA A 455 -10.57 14.85 1.76
N ILE A 456 -10.31 14.35 2.97
CA ILE A 456 -10.74 15.01 4.22
C ILE A 456 -9.51 15.59 4.92
N ASP A 457 -9.59 16.87 5.28
CA ASP A 457 -8.52 17.52 6.04
C ASP A 457 -8.61 17.20 7.56
N PRO A 458 -7.59 17.56 8.37
CA PRO A 458 -7.60 17.33 9.82
C PRO A 458 -8.77 18.02 10.55
N SER A 459 -9.35 19.07 9.96
CA SER A 459 -10.51 19.79 10.49
C SER A 459 -11.83 19.11 10.17
N GLY A 460 -11.82 18.15 9.24
CA GLY A 460 -12.99 17.41 8.78
C GLY A 460 -13.72 18.08 7.61
N ASN A 461 -13.07 19.01 6.91
CA ASN A 461 -13.59 19.57 5.66
C ASN A 461 -13.30 18.60 4.50
N ALA A 462 -14.20 18.58 3.51
CA ALA A 462 -14.05 17.79 2.32
C ALA A 462 -13.51 18.65 1.15
N TRP A 463 -12.41 18.20 0.54
CA TRP A 463 -11.79 18.82 -0.61
C TRP A 463 -12.07 17.97 -1.85
N VAL A 464 -12.56 18.56 -2.92
CA VAL A 464 -13.10 17.86 -4.09
C VAL A 464 -12.41 18.34 -5.35
N THR A 465 -11.83 17.42 -6.12
CA THR A 465 -11.33 17.73 -7.47
C THR A 465 -12.47 17.87 -8.46
N SER A 466 -12.39 18.85 -9.33
CA SER A 466 -13.34 19.16 -10.39
C SER A 466 -12.61 19.14 -11.74
N ASN A 467 -12.69 17.98 -12.41
CA ASN A 467 -11.83 17.68 -13.54
C ASN A 467 -12.09 18.59 -14.75
N ASN A 468 -13.36 18.81 -15.11
CA ASN A 468 -13.70 19.45 -16.38
C ASN A 468 -13.43 20.97 -16.37
N ASN A 469 -13.61 21.62 -15.25
CA ASN A 469 -13.34 23.06 -15.09
C ASN A 469 -11.98 23.34 -14.42
N HIS A 470 -11.11 22.34 -14.31
CA HIS A 470 -9.73 22.48 -13.86
C HIS A 470 -9.58 23.12 -12.48
N SER A 471 -10.38 22.71 -11.51
CA SER A 471 -10.46 23.38 -10.22
C SER A 471 -10.55 22.41 -9.03
N VAL A 472 -10.44 22.96 -7.83
CA VAL A 472 -10.70 22.28 -6.55
C VAL A 472 -11.70 23.09 -5.75
N TYR A 473 -12.58 22.42 -5.04
CA TYR A 473 -13.59 23.00 -4.15
C TYR A 473 -13.44 22.46 -2.74
N LEU A 474 -13.82 23.28 -1.77
CA LEU A 474 -13.90 22.93 -0.36
C LEU A 474 -15.37 22.91 0.08
N ILE A 475 -15.76 21.91 0.86
CA ILE A 475 -17.01 21.85 1.61
C ILE A 475 -16.63 21.81 3.09
N ASP A 476 -16.92 22.87 3.83
CA ASP A 476 -16.59 22.94 5.25
C ASP A 476 -17.50 22.09 6.14
N THR A 477 -17.17 21.97 7.41
CA THR A 477 -17.96 21.17 8.38
C THR A 477 -19.38 21.69 8.59
N ASP A 478 -19.63 22.97 8.31
CA ASP A 478 -20.95 23.60 8.38
C ASP A 478 -21.75 23.42 7.09
N GLY A 479 -21.11 22.89 6.04
CA GLY A 479 -21.71 22.62 4.72
C GLY A 479 -21.62 23.81 3.76
N ASN A 480 -20.82 24.84 4.07
CA ASN A 480 -20.56 25.90 3.11
C ASN A 480 -19.59 25.41 2.04
N THR A 481 -19.84 25.81 0.81
CA THR A 481 -19.01 25.45 -0.34
C THR A 481 -18.15 26.64 -0.77
N GLN A 482 -16.89 26.38 -1.08
CA GLN A 482 -15.93 27.39 -1.49
C GLN A 482 -15.16 26.92 -2.74
N PHE A 483 -15.07 27.79 -3.75
CA PHE A 483 -14.11 27.64 -4.84
C PHE A 483 -12.70 27.96 -4.33
N ILE A 484 -11.71 27.10 -4.65
CA ILE A 484 -10.34 27.26 -4.17
C ILE A 484 -9.46 27.90 -5.23
N ASP A 485 -9.26 27.25 -6.37
CA ASP A 485 -8.39 27.74 -7.44
C ASP A 485 -8.69 27.01 -8.75
N ASP A 486 -8.37 27.65 -9.90
CA ASP A 486 -8.42 27.07 -11.25
C ASP A 486 -7.16 27.43 -12.09
N THR A 487 -6.16 28.06 -11.50
CA THR A 487 -5.00 28.60 -12.24
C THR A 487 -3.83 27.63 -12.32
N VAL A 488 -3.72 26.69 -11.38
CA VAL A 488 -2.59 25.75 -11.23
C VAL A 488 -2.95 24.30 -11.53
N PHE A 489 -4.19 24.04 -11.93
CA PHE A 489 -4.67 22.70 -12.23
C PHE A 489 -4.84 22.44 -13.71
N GLN A 490 -4.52 21.23 -14.14
CA GLN A 490 -4.70 20.75 -15.50
C GLN A 490 -5.34 19.35 -15.46
N ARG A 491 -6.68 19.28 -15.61
CA ARG A 491 -7.42 18.02 -15.49
C ARG A 491 -7.10 17.30 -14.17
N PRO A 492 -7.42 17.89 -13.01
CA PRO A 492 -7.17 17.28 -11.71
C PRO A 492 -7.93 15.96 -11.57
N MET A 493 -7.28 14.96 -10.99
CA MET A 493 -7.79 13.62 -10.77
C MET A 493 -7.82 13.32 -9.27
N GLY A 494 -6.88 12.55 -8.74
CA GLY A 494 -6.79 12.20 -7.34
C GLY A 494 -6.42 13.38 -6.44
N ILE A 495 -6.84 13.30 -5.19
CA ILE A 495 -6.51 14.24 -4.13
C ILE A 495 -6.25 13.49 -2.81
N ALA A 496 -5.19 13.86 -2.10
CA ALA A 496 -4.87 13.31 -0.78
C ALA A 496 -4.42 14.40 0.18
N GLY A 497 -4.87 14.34 1.43
CA GLY A 497 -4.44 15.24 2.50
C GLY A 497 -3.18 14.73 3.19
N ASP A 498 -2.30 15.63 3.62
CA ASP A 498 -1.20 15.30 4.54
C ASP A 498 -1.56 15.59 6.00
N SER A 499 -0.68 15.22 6.93
CA SER A 499 -0.91 15.39 8.37
C SER A 499 -1.00 16.86 8.81
N GLN A 500 -0.49 17.79 8.00
CA GLN A 500 -0.51 19.22 8.25
C GLN A 500 -1.74 19.92 7.67
N GLY A 501 -2.55 19.17 6.90
CA GLY A 501 -3.76 19.67 6.26
C GLY A 501 -3.54 20.27 4.88
N ASN A 502 -2.34 20.12 4.29
CA ASN A 502 -2.18 20.43 2.88
C ASN A 502 -2.85 19.37 2.02
N MET A 503 -3.37 19.79 0.87
CA MET A 503 -3.98 18.92 -0.13
C MET A 503 -3.04 18.74 -1.33
N TRP A 504 -2.72 17.50 -1.65
CA TRP A 504 -1.92 17.14 -2.79
C TRP A 504 -2.82 16.64 -3.92
N VAL A 505 -2.74 17.27 -5.08
CA VAL A 505 -3.64 17.02 -6.22
C VAL A 505 -2.83 16.56 -7.42
N SER A 506 -3.18 15.40 -7.97
CA SER A 506 -2.61 14.90 -9.21
C SER A 506 -3.29 15.56 -10.42
N ASN A 507 -2.51 16.14 -11.33
CA ASN A 507 -2.99 16.71 -12.58
C ASN A 507 -2.63 15.78 -13.74
N SER A 508 -3.62 15.20 -14.40
CA SER A 508 -3.38 14.30 -15.53
C SER A 508 -2.89 15.02 -16.80
N GLY A 509 -3.12 16.31 -16.89
CA GLY A 509 -2.79 17.13 -18.04
C GLY A 509 -3.82 17.07 -19.18
N ALA A 510 -4.41 15.91 -19.41
CA ALA A 510 -5.27 15.73 -20.59
C ALA A 510 -6.53 14.87 -20.34
N LEU A 511 -6.53 14.00 -19.34
CA LEU A 511 -7.58 13.01 -19.18
C LEU A 511 -8.90 13.65 -18.77
N ASN A 512 -9.95 13.36 -19.53
CA ASN A 512 -11.33 13.71 -19.22
C ASN A 512 -12.09 12.40 -18.89
N PRO A 513 -12.37 12.11 -17.61
CA PRO A 513 -13.02 10.86 -17.25
C PRO A 513 -14.41 10.73 -17.86
N PRO A 514 -14.84 9.52 -18.26
CA PRO A 514 -16.16 9.28 -18.80
C PRO A 514 -17.21 9.43 -17.69
N CYS A 515 -18.01 10.46 -17.77
CA CYS A 515 -19.08 10.72 -16.79
C CYS A 515 -20.49 10.60 -17.42
N GLY A 516 -20.63 9.73 -18.41
CA GLY A 516 -21.91 9.43 -19.07
C GLY A 516 -22.03 9.93 -20.51
N GLU A 517 -21.22 10.91 -20.91
CA GLU A 517 -21.27 11.43 -22.30
C GLU A 517 -20.27 10.75 -23.25
N GLN A 518 -19.27 10.09 -22.70
CA GLN A 518 -18.21 9.43 -23.46
C GLN A 518 -18.36 7.92 -23.40
N THR A 519 -18.11 7.29 -24.52
CA THR A 519 -18.01 5.84 -24.61
C THR A 519 -16.59 5.37 -24.27
N VAL A 520 -16.43 4.10 -23.97
CA VAL A 520 -15.10 3.50 -23.80
C VAL A 520 -14.27 3.66 -25.08
N GLN A 521 -14.91 3.62 -26.26
CA GLN A 521 -14.22 3.83 -27.53
C GLN A 521 -13.63 5.24 -27.64
N ASP A 522 -14.32 6.28 -27.14
CA ASP A 522 -13.78 7.65 -27.13
C ASP A 522 -12.49 7.75 -26.29
N ILE A 523 -12.40 6.97 -25.20
CA ILE A 523 -11.19 6.91 -24.38
C ILE A 523 -10.09 6.16 -25.11
N ILE A 524 -10.38 5.03 -25.74
CA ILE A 524 -9.44 4.25 -26.54
C ILE A 524 -8.85 5.12 -27.66
N ASP A 525 -9.68 5.83 -28.41
CA ASP A 525 -9.28 6.70 -29.52
C ASP A 525 -8.40 7.87 -29.00
N PHE A 526 -8.76 8.45 -27.87
CA PHE A 526 -7.95 9.49 -27.20
C PHE A 526 -6.57 8.94 -26.80
N LEU A 527 -6.52 7.78 -26.14
CA LEU A 527 -5.28 7.18 -25.66
C LEU A 527 -4.39 6.68 -26.81
N ALA A 528 -4.97 6.25 -27.94
CA ALA A 528 -4.22 5.86 -29.12
C ALA A 528 -3.45 7.04 -29.75
N GLY A 529 -3.91 8.28 -29.54
CA GLY A 529 -3.24 9.49 -29.96
C GLY A 529 -2.12 10.00 -29.02
N ILE A 530 -1.94 9.36 -27.84
CA ILE A 530 -0.99 9.79 -26.81
C ILE A 530 0.17 8.81 -26.72
N SER A 531 1.41 9.34 -26.76
CA SER A 531 2.60 8.53 -26.51
C SER A 531 2.58 7.96 -25.08
N HIS A 532 2.79 6.65 -24.95
CA HIS A 532 2.90 5.99 -23.66
C HIS A 532 4.25 6.25 -22.97
N ASP A 533 5.25 6.65 -23.73
CA ASP A 533 6.65 6.79 -23.28
C ASP A 533 7.07 8.26 -23.03
N ALA A 534 6.12 9.20 -23.07
CA ALA A 534 6.40 10.61 -22.84
C ALA A 534 5.38 11.23 -21.86
N PRO A 535 5.78 12.22 -21.05
CA PRO A 535 4.86 12.97 -20.20
C PRO A 535 3.81 13.68 -21.04
N VAL A 536 2.57 13.66 -20.57
CA VAL A 536 1.51 14.47 -21.16
C VAL A 536 1.73 15.94 -20.75
N PRO A 537 1.58 16.91 -21.65
CA PRO A 537 1.65 18.32 -21.29
C PRO A 537 0.68 18.67 -20.15
N GLY A 538 1.19 19.31 -19.09
CA GLY A 538 0.42 19.65 -17.90
C GLY A 538 0.37 18.54 -16.83
N ALA A 539 0.97 17.36 -17.07
CA ALA A 539 1.16 16.34 -16.05
C ALA A 539 1.99 16.89 -14.89
N SER A 540 1.42 16.95 -13.70
CA SER A 540 2.03 17.58 -12.52
C SER A 540 1.34 17.18 -11.21
N VAL A 541 1.89 17.64 -10.10
CA VAL A 541 1.26 17.58 -8.77
C VAL A 541 1.17 19.00 -8.22
N THR A 542 0.03 19.37 -7.69
CA THR A 542 -0.20 20.67 -7.03
C THR A 542 -0.39 20.44 -5.53
N MET A 543 0.30 21.22 -4.69
CA MET A 543 0.03 21.30 -3.26
C MET A 543 -0.78 22.55 -2.94
N ILE A 544 -1.89 22.41 -2.23
CA ILE A 544 -2.73 23.49 -1.70
C ILE A 544 -2.52 23.55 -0.19
N MET A 545 -2.24 24.71 0.35
CA MET A 545 -2.11 24.92 1.78
C MET A 545 -3.48 24.91 2.49
N PRO A 546 -3.54 24.74 3.83
CA PRO A 546 -4.80 24.68 4.57
C PRO A 546 -5.69 25.93 4.44
N ASP A 547 -5.11 27.07 4.06
CA ASP A 547 -5.84 28.32 3.80
C ASP A 547 -6.45 28.40 2.38
N GLY A 548 -6.28 27.35 1.58
CA GLY A 548 -6.77 27.28 0.20
C GLY A 548 -5.83 27.88 -0.84
N THR A 549 -4.65 28.35 -0.46
CA THR A 549 -3.69 28.93 -1.41
C THR A 549 -2.75 27.86 -1.97
N PRO A 550 -2.49 27.84 -3.29
CA PRO A 550 -1.46 26.97 -3.84
C PRO A 550 -0.08 27.27 -3.26
N SER A 551 0.71 26.23 -2.98
CA SER A 551 2.11 26.39 -2.57
C SER A 551 2.91 27.13 -3.64
N ALA A 552 3.83 27.99 -3.22
CA ALA A 552 4.66 28.81 -4.11
C ALA A 552 5.50 28.01 -5.12
N GLY A 553 5.77 26.71 -4.86
CA GLY A 553 6.49 25.80 -5.76
C GLY A 553 5.59 25.03 -6.72
N SER A 554 4.26 25.06 -6.53
CA SER A 554 3.30 24.35 -7.38
C SER A 554 3.11 25.00 -8.75
N PRO A 555 2.83 24.23 -9.81
CA PRO A 555 2.76 22.76 -9.84
C PRO A 555 4.15 22.10 -9.95
N TYR A 556 4.34 20.98 -9.26
CA TYR A 556 5.56 20.18 -9.26
C TYR A 556 5.57 19.21 -10.44
N THR A 557 6.75 18.98 -11.04
CA THR A 557 6.95 18.14 -12.23
C THR A 557 8.18 17.26 -12.09
N GLY A 558 8.36 16.29 -12.99
CA GLY A 558 9.51 15.38 -12.96
C GLY A 558 9.20 14.07 -12.25
N GLY A 559 10.25 13.28 -11.90
CA GLY A 559 10.09 12.01 -11.16
C GLY A 559 9.21 10.97 -11.83
N GLY A 560 9.04 11.03 -13.15
CA GLY A 560 8.19 10.09 -13.89
C GLY A 560 6.70 10.44 -13.90
N LEU A 561 6.30 11.69 -13.63
CA LEU A 561 4.92 12.16 -13.78
C LEU A 561 4.57 12.22 -15.27
N TYR A 562 3.80 11.23 -15.76
CA TYR A 562 3.45 11.09 -17.19
C TYR A 562 1.97 11.38 -17.49
N MET A 563 1.07 10.81 -16.76
CA MET A 563 -0.36 11.12 -16.72
C MET A 563 -0.86 10.74 -15.32
N PRO A 564 -0.60 11.58 -14.33
CA PRO A 564 -1.03 11.34 -12.95
C PRO A 564 -2.53 11.03 -12.83
N TRP A 565 -2.86 10.02 -12.02
CA TRP A 565 -4.24 9.66 -11.70
C TRP A 565 -4.44 9.61 -10.18
N GLY A 566 -4.18 8.47 -9.54
CA GLY A 566 -4.27 8.32 -8.09
C GLY A 566 -3.07 8.94 -7.38
N ILE A 567 -3.27 9.38 -6.16
CA ILE A 567 -2.26 9.98 -5.30
C ILE A 567 -2.47 9.51 -3.87
N ALA A 568 -1.38 9.22 -3.17
CA ALA A 568 -1.39 8.85 -1.76
C ALA A 568 -0.26 9.56 -1.01
N VAL A 569 -0.47 9.79 0.28
CA VAL A 569 0.51 10.38 1.19
C VAL A 569 0.90 9.35 2.23
N ASP A 570 2.21 9.18 2.44
CA ASP A 570 2.74 8.21 3.39
C ASP A 570 2.77 8.75 4.84
N GLY A 571 3.17 7.90 5.79
CA GLY A 571 3.27 8.26 7.20
C GLY A 571 4.31 9.35 7.51
N ASN A 572 5.16 9.71 6.57
CA ASN A 572 6.12 10.82 6.63
C ASN A 572 5.65 12.06 5.88
N ASP A 573 4.41 12.08 5.39
CA ASP A 573 3.83 13.12 4.54
C ASP A 573 4.45 13.20 3.13
N ASN A 574 5.21 12.20 2.67
CA ASN A 574 5.71 12.14 1.31
C ASN A 574 4.65 11.62 0.33
N VAL A 575 4.79 11.96 -0.94
CA VAL A 575 3.72 11.82 -1.93
C VAL A 575 4.06 10.76 -2.97
N PHE A 576 3.14 9.81 -3.17
CA PHE A 576 3.21 8.76 -4.18
C PHE A 576 2.11 8.96 -5.22
N VAL A 577 2.44 8.83 -6.50
CA VAL A 577 1.52 9.09 -7.61
C VAL A 577 1.49 7.93 -8.58
N ALA A 578 0.29 7.38 -8.79
CA ALA A 578 0.00 6.41 -9.84
C ALA A 578 -0.09 7.14 -11.18
N ASN A 579 0.66 6.67 -12.17
CA ASN A 579 0.64 7.25 -13.50
C ASN A 579 -0.14 6.33 -14.46
N PHE A 580 -1.26 6.81 -14.98
CA PHE A 580 -2.05 6.08 -15.97
C PHE A 580 -1.31 5.88 -17.29
N ASN A 581 -0.23 6.60 -17.49
CA ASN A 581 0.67 6.46 -18.63
C ASN A 581 2.10 6.19 -18.17
N GLY A 582 2.90 5.49 -18.96
CA GLY A 582 4.34 5.41 -18.79
C GLY A 582 4.85 4.29 -17.87
N LYS A 583 4.03 3.36 -17.38
CA LYS A 583 4.46 2.15 -16.63
C LYS A 583 5.28 2.45 -15.36
N ARG A 584 4.86 3.42 -14.55
CA ARG A 584 5.68 3.92 -13.44
C ARG A 584 4.91 4.45 -12.24
N LEU A 585 5.59 4.42 -11.12
CA LEU A 585 5.23 5.10 -9.88
C LEU A 585 6.13 6.32 -9.72
N SER A 586 5.55 7.47 -9.36
CA SER A 586 6.31 8.67 -8.96
C SER A 586 6.32 8.82 -7.45
N TYR A 587 7.44 9.34 -6.91
CA TYR A 587 7.64 9.60 -5.50
C TYR A 587 8.23 11.00 -5.33
N LEU A 588 7.56 11.88 -4.56
CA LEU A 588 7.96 13.27 -4.33
C LEU A 588 8.11 13.53 -2.83
N CYS A 589 9.01 14.45 -2.52
CA CYS A 589 9.16 14.99 -1.18
C CYS A 589 7.91 15.77 -0.76
N GLY A 590 7.39 15.49 0.42
CA GLY A 590 6.18 16.12 0.95
C GLY A 590 6.37 17.53 1.48
N ALA A 591 5.38 18.01 2.23
CA ALA A 591 5.37 19.39 2.74
C ALA A 591 6.48 19.65 3.79
N ASN A 592 6.99 18.61 4.44
CA ASN A 592 8.07 18.73 5.42
C ASN A 592 9.38 18.12 4.89
N PRO A 593 10.32 18.93 4.36
CA PRO A 593 11.58 18.43 3.82
C PRO A 593 12.45 17.65 4.83
N SER A 594 12.22 17.81 6.15
CA SER A 594 12.97 17.04 7.15
C SER A 594 12.60 15.55 7.17
N ASN A 595 11.48 15.17 6.56
CA ASN A 595 11.03 13.79 6.40
C ASN A 595 11.47 13.17 5.07
N CYS A 596 12.08 13.98 4.21
CA CYS A 596 12.61 13.55 2.92
C CYS A 596 14.11 13.18 3.05
N PRO A 597 14.67 12.47 2.08
CA PRO A 597 16.11 12.30 2.03
C PRO A 597 16.85 13.65 2.00
N PRO A 598 18.05 13.73 2.60
CA PRO A 598 18.80 14.99 2.66
C PRO A 598 19.03 15.61 1.27
N GLY A 599 18.78 16.91 1.16
CA GLY A 599 18.95 17.68 -0.09
C GLY A 599 17.69 17.84 -0.93
N PHE A 600 16.59 17.17 -0.60
CA PHE A 600 15.30 17.37 -1.25
C PHE A 600 14.47 18.44 -0.55
N ASN A 601 13.74 19.23 -1.33
CA ASN A 601 12.78 20.22 -0.87
C ASN A 601 11.36 19.77 -1.19
N THR A 602 10.37 20.46 -0.61
CA THR A 602 8.95 20.19 -0.87
C THR A 602 8.67 20.13 -2.38
N GLY A 603 8.07 19.04 -2.82
CA GLY A 603 7.71 18.79 -4.21
C GLY A 603 8.84 18.32 -5.12
N ASP A 604 10.09 18.27 -4.62
CA ASP A 604 11.19 17.69 -5.40
C ASP A 604 10.94 16.21 -5.65
N PRO A 605 11.15 15.70 -6.88
CA PRO A 605 11.01 14.30 -7.18
C PRO A 605 12.13 13.48 -6.53
N ILE A 606 11.78 12.53 -5.66
CA ILE A 606 12.70 11.56 -5.08
C ILE A 606 12.93 10.40 -6.06
N SER A 607 11.87 9.95 -6.74
CA SER A 607 12.01 8.97 -7.81
C SER A 607 12.85 9.53 -8.97
N PRO A 608 13.58 8.67 -9.72
CA PRO A 608 14.33 9.07 -10.91
C PRO A 608 13.44 9.80 -11.93
N ALA A 609 14.07 10.47 -12.90
CA ALA A 609 13.33 11.12 -14.00
C ALA A 609 12.44 10.12 -14.79
N SER A 610 12.84 8.84 -14.83
CA SER A 610 12.04 7.73 -15.37
C SER A 610 10.87 7.32 -14.46
N GLY A 611 10.81 7.76 -13.19
CA GLY A 611 9.99 7.16 -12.16
C GLY A 611 10.53 5.80 -11.70
N TYR A 612 9.82 5.13 -10.79
CA TYR A 612 10.08 3.73 -10.48
C TYR A 612 9.34 2.85 -11.49
N THR A 613 10.08 2.38 -12.50
CA THR A 613 9.53 1.52 -13.53
C THR A 613 9.42 0.07 -13.06
N MET A 614 8.40 -0.62 -13.52
CA MET A 614 8.25 -2.05 -13.29
C MET A 614 7.51 -2.69 -14.47
N ASP A 615 7.97 -3.84 -14.93
CA ASP A 615 7.47 -4.50 -16.14
C ASP A 615 5.97 -4.83 -16.10
N GLY A 616 5.41 -5.01 -14.91
CA GLY A 616 3.99 -5.28 -14.70
C GLY A 616 3.09 -4.06 -14.72
N LEU A 617 3.63 -2.85 -14.68
CA LEU A 617 2.81 -1.62 -14.71
C LEU A 617 2.45 -1.25 -16.14
N VAL A 618 1.17 -0.96 -16.39
CA VAL A 618 0.68 -0.50 -17.71
C VAL A 618 -0.22 0.72 -17.57
N ARG A 619 -1.45 0.55 -17.12
CA ARG A 619 -2.44 1.61 -16.91
C ARG A 619 -2.86 1.63 -15.44
N VAL A 620 -2.18 2.43 -14.66
CA VAL A 620 -2.33 2.47 -13.19
C VAL A 620 -3.31 3.56 -12.81
N THR A 621 -4.31 3.24 -11.99
CA THR A 621 -5.31 4.21 -11.52
C THR A 621 -5.19 4.51 -10.05
N GLY A 622 -5.22 3.52 -9.16
CA GLY A 622 -5.14 3.72 -7.71
C GLY A 622 -3.75 3.46 -7.15
N VAL A 623 -3.40 4.16 -6.10
CA VAL A 623 -2.22 3.95 -5.26
C VAL A 623 -2.60 4.10 -3.81
N GLN A 624 -2.15 3.15 -2.95
CA GLN A 624 -2.33 3.22 -1.51
C GLN A 624 -1.12 2.63 -0.78
N ILE A 625 -0.95 3.00 0.47
CA ILE A 625 0.18 2.58 1.31
C ILE A 625 -0.37 1.74 2.46
N ASP A 626 0.19 0.55 2.64
CA ASP A 626 -0.22 -0.37 3.68
C ASP A 626 0.49 -0.11 5.03
N PRO A 627 0.08 -0.78 6.13
CA PRO A 627 0.72 -0.62 7.43
C PRO A 627 2.19 -1.09 7.49
N SER A 628 2.67 -1.81 6.45
CA SER A 628 4.05 -2.28 6.35
C SER A 628 4.95 -1.32 5.57
N GLY A 629 4.37 -0.26 4.98
CA GLY A 629 5.09 0.66 4.11
C GLY A 629 5.29 0.13 2.70
N ASN A 630 4.52 -0.86 2.28
CA ASN A 630 4.46 -1.26 0.87
C ASN A 630 3.54 -0.31 0.12
N VAL A 631 3.92 0.02 -1.12
CA VAL A 631 3.11 0.85 -2.02
C VAL A 631 2.37 -0.05 -2.99
N TRP A 632 1.06 -0.11 -2.85
CA TRP A 632 0.17 -0.92 -3.68
C TRP A 632 -0.40 -0.09 -4.81
N LEU A 633 -0.32 -0.63 -6.02
CA LEU A 633 -0.85 -0.04 -7.25
C LEU A 633 -1.86 -0.98 -7.88
N VAL A 634 -2.96 -0.43 -8.36
CA VAL A 634 -3.96 -1.17 -9.13
C VAL A 634 -3.70 -0.95 -10.61
N ASN A 635 -3.36 -2.03 -11.31
CA ASN A 635 -3.05 -1.99 -12.73
C ASN A 635 -4.31 -2.25 -13.53
N ASN A 636 -5.04 -1.18 -13.85
CA ASN A 636 -6.39 -1.23 -14.40
C ASN A 636 -6.46 -1.92 -15.76
N TRP A 637 -5.43 -1.78 -16.60
CA TRP A 637 -5.28 -2.50 -17.87
C TRP A 637 -3.86 -3.02 -18.07
N GLU A 638 -3.73 -4.18 -18.69
CA GLU A 638 -2.44 -4.82 -18.98
C GLU A 638 -1.83 -4.40 -20.31
N ILE A 639 -2.61 -3.90 -21.26
CA ILE A 639 -2.20 -3.67 -22.64
C ILE A 639 -2.47 -2.22 -23.05
N VAL A 640 -1.62 -1.70 -23.93
CA VAL A 640 -1.74 -0.35 -24.51
C VAL A 640 -2.17 -0.47 -25.97
N PRO A 641 -3.16 0.33 -26.45
CA PRO A 641 -3.85 1.42 -25.74
C PRO A 641 -4.80 0.95 -24.65
N LEU A 642 -5.79 0.17 -24.91
CA LEU A 642 -6.65 -0.57 -23.98
C LEU A 642 -7.07 -1.85 -24.68
N PRO A 643 -7.03 -3.00 -24.02
CA PRO A 643 -7.54 -4.22 -24.58
C PRO A 643 -9.05 -4.12 -24.69
N THR A 644 -9.56 -4.89 -25.59
CA THR A 644 -10.99 -5.09 -25.63
C THR A 644 -11.44 -6.17 -24.67
N ASN A 645 -10.67 -7.21 -24.47
CA ASN A 645 -10.86 -8.27 -23.47
C ASN A 645 -9.68 -9.25 -23.53
N PRO A 646 -9.18 -9.77 -22.40
CA PRO A 646 -9.39 -9.31 -21.03
C PRO A 646 -8.67 -8.00 -20.75
N GLY A 647 -9.07 -7.29 -19.69
CA GLY A 647 -8.41 -6.09 -19.21
C GLY A 647 -7.18 -6.36 -18.34
N GLY A 648 -6.72 -5.35 -17.62
CA GLY A 648 -5.67 -5.49 -16.60
C GLY A 648 -6.22 -6.14 -15.34
N HIS A 649 -5.55 -7.17 -14.86
CA HIS A 649 -6.00 -7.96 -13.72
C HIS A 649 -4.87 -8.27 -12.74
N GLN A 650 -4.13 -7.22 -12.37
CA GLN A 650 -3.01 -7.36 -11.45
C GLN A 650 -2.92 -6.20 -10.47
N LEU A 651 -2.48 -6.54 -9.26
CA LEU A 651 -1.96 -5.61 -8.29
C LEU A 651 -0.44 -5.63 -8.37
N VAL A 652 0.19 -4.46 -8.24
CA VAL A 652 1.65 -4.33 -8.20
C VAL A 652 2.03 -3.69 -6.87
N VAL A 653 2.97 -4.30 -6.16
CA VAL A 653 3.33 -3.90 -4.80
C VAL A 653 4.82 -3.66 -4.71
N PHE A 654 5.23 -2.42 -4.48
CA PHE A 654 6.61 -2.05 -4.16
C PHE A 654 6.88 -2.29 -2.68
N ILE A 655 7.87 -3.11 -2.38
CA ILE A 655 8.13 -3.62 -1.03
C ILE A 655 8.92 -2.59 -0.21
N GLY A 656 8.40 -2.23 0.97
CA GLY A 656 9.08 -1.42 1.98
C GLY A 656 9.50 -0.01 1.53
N LEU A 657 8.84 0.56 0.50
CA LEU A 657 9.26 1.80 -0.16
C LEU A 657 8.79 3.07 0.57
N ALA A 658 7.65 3.03 1.24
CA ALA A 658 6.98 4.17 1.88
C ALA A 658 6.99 4.08 3.40
N ALA A 659 6.86 5.20 4.09
CA ALA A 659 6.60 5.17 5.52
C ALA A 659 5.21 4.56 5.81
N PRO A 660 5.10 3.63 6.79
CA PRO A 660 3.85 2.95 7.11
C PRO A 660 2.69 3.89 7.40
N VAL A 661 1.49 3.51 6.95
CA VAL A 661 0.25 4.24 7.20
C VAL A 661 -0.69 3.39 8.04
N LYS A 662 -1.26 3.99 9.08
CA LYS A 662 -2.31 3.35 9.89
C LYS A 662 -3.57 3.14 9.07
N THR A 663 -4.09 1.92 9.07
CA THR A 663 -5.32 1.56 8.36
C THR A 663 -6.46 1.15 9.30
N PRO A 664 -7.72 1.32 8.89
CA PRO A 664 -8.15 1.97 7.64
C PRO A 664 -7.80 3.46 7.61
N LEU A 665 -7.56 3.97 6.39
CA LEU A 665 -7.26 5.38 6.19
C LEU A 665 -8.54 6.21 6.36
N ILE A 666 -8.61 6.98 7.45
CA ILE A 666 -9.77 7.82 7.79
C ILE A 666 -9.28 9.26 8.01
N GLY A 667 -9.46 10.09 6.99
CA GLY A 667 -8.84 11.41 6.93
C GLY A 667 -7.35 11.35 6.53
N PRO A 668 -6.52 12.33 6.95
CA PRO A 668 -5.09 12.34 6.66
C PRO A 668 -4.34 11.13 7.21
N PRO A 669 -3.19 10.75 6.61
CA PRO A 669 -2.41 9.61 7.06
C PRO A 669 -1.87 9.81 8.49
N GLU A 670 -1.92 8.74 9.27
CA GLU A 670 -1.30 8.64 10.60
C GLU A 670 -0.28 7.49 10.57
N LYS A 671 0.81 7.61 11.33
CA LYS A 671 1.71 6.49 11.56
C LYS A 671 1.04 5.45 12.46
N PRO A 672 1.29 4.15 12.22
CA PRO A 672 0.76 3.09 13.08
C PRO A 672 1.30 3.15 14.51
#